data_ee9288d6f4920f83d9671e6d6ca967ca
#
_entry.id   ee9288d6f4920f83d9671e6d6ca967ca
#
_cell.length_a   1.000
_cell.length_b   1.000
_cell.length_c   1.000
_cell.angle_alpha   90.00
_cell.angle_beta   90.00
_cell.angle_gamma   90.00
#
_symmetry.space_group_name_H-M   'P 1'
#
loop_
_entity.id
_entity.type
_entity.pdbx_description
1 polymer ?
#
loop_
_entity_poly.entity_id
_entity_poly.type
_entity_poly.pdbx_seq_one_letter_code
_entity_poly.pdbx_strand_id
1 'polypeptide(L)'
;MRRVVVTGLGAITPLGVGVRRTWARLLAGDSGIVSVAHLEPQARWRELTSTVAGLVPSGEGEGEWTPSDWISRTEQRRMSKFTQYAVAASSMALKDAGWEPRSQEDLETTGVCLGSGVGNLDEIYEASLTHNQGGYKKVSPLFAPKILINMAAGHIAMQHGFQGPNHAATTACTTGAHSIGDASRFVAMGDADVMIAGGSESCIHPLTFAGFGRARSLSTAYNDDPTASCRPFDADRNGFVVSEGAAVCVLEELEHAKARGARIYAEIKGYGCSGDAYHMTAPREDGHGAFLAMRRALKSAGIKPSQVDYINAHATSTLVGDAAEAASIQRLMLGEEGYSTESNVTVSSTKGAVGHLLGAAGAIEALFSILAIYEGVVPATLNLEKPNVGVDFNFVAQSAQQKQVDVALSNSFGFGGTNSSLVFSKYHLTNFSPTVPRRLLPIPNTSDAMSLACETCRAQTRTLFRAAIRAGASRAAAAPKNFLPPARAPMSMPVRYFSKTSSRNLLKGLSSAVSEPYRVLGATEQLFKATSKAADYHITEAERKDESVQLAEDGEEVGHSLNADEFNLPPTFSTWSHVTMLHMYLINARIRCFDRDVFHNWQHQLTDHFFFECEKKMHIDHQITSSALRQRYLKDIFVQWRGLLLAYDEGLFKGDAILASAVWRNLFKGSPDVDPRALVAIVGWMRSSLMRLEAVNDNMLAAQAPKILARPVEAFWDPQTTGQQEDVPVNVERRQTQARAANGDVRPAATPKVAVN
;
A
#
# COMPACT_ATOMS: atom_id res chain seq x y z
N MET A 1 -13.25 -7.26 -7.40
CA MET A 1 -12.16 -6.34 -7.76
C MET A 1 -12.17 -6.17 -9.27
N ARG A 2 -11.90 -4.95 -9.76
CA ARG A 2 -11.78 -4.67 -11.19
C ARG A 2 -10.52 -5.38 -11.74
N ARG A 3 -10.54 -5.75 -13.02
CA ARG A 3 -9.38 -6.34 -13.69
C ARG A 3 -8.42 -5.25 -14.14
N VAL A 4 -7.12 -5.51 -14.02
CA VAL A 4 -6.07 -4.53 -14.30
C VAL A 4 -5.18 -5.04 -15.43
N VAL A 5 -5.01 -4.23 -16.46
CA VAL A 5 -4.22 -4.56 -17.65
C VAL A 5 -3.10 -3.56 -17.85
N VAL A 6 -2.07 -3.98 -18.59
CA VAL A 6 -0.93 -3.14 -18.97
C VAL A 6 -1.16 -2.67 -20.41
N THR A 7 -1.26 -1.35 -20.59
CA THR A 7 -1.54 -0.74 -21.89
C THR A 7 -0.37 0.00 -22.52
N GLY A 8 0.64 0.38 -21.70
CA GLY A 8 1.83 1.08 -22.19
C GLY A 8 3.08 0.79 -21.38
N LEU A 9 4.22 0.90 -22.05
CA LEU A 9 5.55 0.60 -21.51
C LEU A 9 6.55 1.72 -21.85
N GLY A 10 7.44 2.02 -20.90
CA GLY A 10 8.55 2.97 -21.11
C GLY A 10 9.79 2.52 -20.37
N ALA A 11 10.97 2.67 -20.97
CA ALA A 11 12.22 2.20 -20.40
C ALA A 11 13.42 3.07 -20.76
N ILE A 12 14.31 3.25 -19.79
CA ILE A 12 15.66 3.81 -19.93
C ILE A 12 16.60 2.86 -19.18
N THR A 13 17.53 2.24 -19.87
CA THR A 13 18.35 1.15 -19.33
C THR A 13 19.79 1.23 -19.80
N PRO A 14 20.70 0.45 -19.23
CA PRO A 14 22.06 0.29 -19.79
C PRO A 14 22.11 -0.24 -21.23
N LEU A 15 21.04 -0.89 -21.69
CA LEU A 15 20.92 -1.31 -23.10
C LEU A 15 20.43 -0.19 -24.03
N GLY A 16 20.09 0.98 -23.49
CA GLY A 16 19.68 2.16 -24.23
C GLY A 16 18.32 2.72 -23.82
N VAL A 17 17.93 3.81 -24.48
CA VAL A 17 16.67 4.52 -24.28
C VAL A 17 15.58 3.94 -25.20
N GLY A 18 14.44 3.58 -24.62
CA GLY A 18 13.28 3.04 -25.31
C GLY A 18 13.13 1.51 -25.19
N VAL A 19 11.85 1.08 -25.09
CA VAL A 19 11.47 -0.32 -24.83
C VAL A 19 11.94 -1.26 -25.95
N ARG A 20 11.68 -0.89 -27.21
CA ARG A 20 12.03 -1.76 -28.35
C ARG A 20 13.53 -2.01 -28.46
N ARG A 21 14.34 -0.96 -28.26
CA ARG A 21 15.80 -1.07 -28.27
C ARG A 21 16.31 -1.91 -27.12
N THR A 22 15.84 -1.65 -25.90
CA THR A 22 16.19 -2.42 -24.72
C THR A 22 15.87 -3.91 -24.92
N TRP A 23 14.67 -4.21 -25.41
CA TRP A 23 14.22 -5.59 -25.62
C TRP A 23 15.03 -6.31 -26.71
N ALA A 24 15.23 -5.67 -27.86
CA ALA A 24 16.01 -6.25 -28.95
C ALA A 24 17.44 -6.58 -28.53
N ARG A 25 18.10 -5.68 -27.83
CA ARG A 25 19.46 -5.91 -27.31
C ARG A 25 19.51 -6.97 -26.20
N LEU A 26 18.49 -7.01 -25.33
CA LEU A 26 18.37 -8.06 -24.32
C LEU A 26 18.27 -9.44 -24.96
N LEU A 27 17.44 -9.59 -25.98
CA LEU A 27 17.29 -10.88 -26.72
C LEU A 27 18.52 -11.24 -27.55
N ALA A 28 19.27 -10.25 -28.02
CA ALA A 28 20.56 -10.46 -28.72
C ALA A 28 21.67 -10.94 -27.77
N GLY A 29 21.47 -10.87 -26.44
CA GLY A 29 22.49 -11.23 -25.47
C GLY A 29 23.51 -10.11 -25.23
N ASP A 30 23.18 -8.85 -25.55
CA ASP A 30 24.06 -7.71 -25.27
C ASP A 30 24.11 -7.43 -23.74
N SER A 31 25.28 -6.99 -23.28
CA SER A 31 25.45 -6.43 -21.94
C SER A 31 25.64 -4.91 -21.98
N GLY A 32 24.96 -4.19 -21.10
CA GLY A 32 25.14 -2.76 -20.86
C GLY A 32 26.06 -2.44 -19.68
N ILE A 33 26.77 -3.43 -19.17
CA ILE A 33 27.72 -3.24 -18.06
C ILE A 33 29.07 -2.82 -18.60
N VAL A 34 29.61 -1.74 -18.03
CA VAL A 34 30.87 -1.09 -18.48
C VAL A 34 31.75 -0.75 -17.28
N SER A 35 33.03 -0.45 -17.54
CA SER A 35 33.94 0.09 -16.53
C SER A 35 33.61 1.55 -16.21
N VAL A 36 33.56 1.90 -14.92
CA VAL A 36 33.37 3.28 -14.42
C VAL A 36 34.70 3.89 -13.89
N ALA A 37 35.82 3.19 -14.01
CA ALA A 37 37.13 3.65 -13.54
C ALA A 37 37.59 4.95 -14.20
N HIS A 38 37.05 5.29 -15.35
CA HIS A 38 37.34 6.51 -16.11
C HIS A 38 36.49 7.72 -15.70
N LEU A 39 35.44 7.53 -14.92
CA LEU A 39 34.58 8.64 -14.49
C LEU A 39 35.30 9.59 -13.52
N GLU A 40 34.94 10.88 -13.56
CA GLU A 40 35.51 11.84 -12.62
C GLU A 40 34.80 11.81 -11.25
N PRO A 41 35.53 12.02 -10.16
CA PRO A 41 36.99 12.12 -10.08
C PRO A 41 37.66 10.72 -10.10
N GLN A 42 38.47 10.45 -11.10
CA GLN A 42 39.12 9.14 -11.33
C GLN A 42 39.82 8.57 -10.09
N ALA A 43 40.49 9.42 -9.30
CA ALA A 43 41.21 8.98 -8.10
C ALA A 43 40.29 8.23 -7.12
N ARG A 44 39.00 8.69 -6.93
CA ARG A 44 38.05 8.06 -6.04
C ARG A 44 37.58 6.71 -6.56
N TRP A 45 37.40 6.56 -7.87
CA TRP A 45 36.98 5.31 -8.50
C TRP A 45 38.04 4.24 -8.42
N ARG A 46 39.33 4.60 -8.60
CA ARG A 46 40.49 3.68 -8.56
C ARG A 46 40.73 3.09 -7.18
N GLU A 47 40.30 3.72 -6.12
CA GLU A 47 40.37 3.22 -4.74
C GLU A 47 39.37 2.15 -4.41
N LEU A 48 38.33 1.96 -5.26
CA LEU A 48 37.20 1.07 -4.99
C LEU A 48 37.51 -0.37 -5.43
N THR A 49 36.95 -1.33 -4.70
CA THR A 49 37.10 -2.76 -5.00
C THR A 49 36.34 -3.20 -6.24
N SER A 50 35.28 -2.48 -6.60
CA SER A 50 34.46 -2.71 -7.79
C SER A 50 34.41 -1.42 -8.61
N THR A 51 34.68 -1.53 -9.92
CA THR A 51 34.67 -0.42 -10.88
C THR A 51 33.80 -0.73 -12.10
N VAL A 52 32.84 -1.61 -11.96
CA VAL A 52 31.88 -2.00 -13.01
C VAL A 52 30.47 -1.56 -12.68
N ALA A 53 29.75 -1.03 -13.65
CA ALA A 53 28.37 -0.55 -13.50
C ALA A 53 27.56 -0.71 -14.78
N GLY A 54 26.22 -0.83 -14.64
CA GLY A 54 25.30 -0.65 -15.75
C GLY A 54 25.00 0.84 -15.93
N LEU A 55 25.60 1.48 -16.93
CA LEU A 55 25.38 2.88 -17.25
C LEU A 55 24.37 3.05 -18.38
N VAL A 56 23.46 4.00 -18.24
CA VAL A 56 22.63 4.46 -19.34
C VAL A 56 23.53 5.18 -20.34
N PRO A 57 23.63 4.70 -21.61
CA PRO A 57 24.42 5.36 -22.62
C PRO A 57 23.91 6.78 -22.86
N SER A 58 24.80 7.76 -22.82
CA SER A 58 24.47 9.19 -22.92
C SER A 58 25.19 9.82 -24.09
N GLY A 59 24.48 10.60 -24.90
CA GLY A 59 24.98 11.26 -26.10
C GLY A 59 23.86 11.69 -27.01
N GLU A 60 24.17 12.04 -28.26
CA GLU A 60 23.23 12.45 -29.28
C GLU A 60 22.88 11.32 -30.30
N GLY A 61 23.42 10.13 -30.08
CA GLY A 61 23.17 8.96 -30.90
C GLY A 61 21.79 8.32 -30.69
N GLU A 62 21.33 7.54 -31.63
CA GLU A 62 20.08 6.81 -31.52
C GLU A 62 20.08 5.89 -30.30
N GLY A 63 19.11 6.04 -29.40
CA GLY A 63 18.98 5.26 -28.19
C GLY A 63 19.94 5.63 -27.08
N GLU A 64 20.61 6.77 -27.19
CA GLU A 64 21.38 7.40 -26.11
C GLU A 64 20.51 8.39 -25.34
N TRP A 65 20.89 8.65 -24.09
CA TRP A 65 20.19 9.58 -23.24
C TRP A 65 20.60 11.00 -23.47
N THR A 66 19.69 11.82 -23.96
CA THR A 66 19.81 13.27 -24.06
C THR A 66 18.67 13.92 -23.30
N PRO A 67 18.89 14.57 -22.14
CA PRO A 67 17.83 15.13 -21.32
C PRO A 67 16.93 16.14 -22.07
N SER A 68 17.52 16.92 -22.99
CA SER A 68 16.79 17.94 -23.77
C SER A 68 15.73 17.40 -24.71
N ASP A 69 15.76 16.11 -25.05
CA ASP A 69 14.74 15.47 -25.88
C ASP A 69 13.42 15.27 -25.14
N TRP A 70 13.47 15.27 -23.81
CA TRP A 70 12.36 14.94 -22.94
C TRP A 70 11.95 16.09 -21.99
N ILE A 71 12.88 16.93 -21.60
CA ILE A 71 12.72 17.87 -20.50
C ILE A 71 13.37 19.21 -20.86
N SER A 72 12.64 20.31 -20.69
CA SER A 72 13.18 21.65 -20.92
C SER A 72 14.39 21.93 -20.01
N ARG A 73 15.35 22.75 -20.47
CA ARG A 73 16.53 23.13 -19.67
C ARG A 73 16.19 23.74 -18.30
N THR A 74 15.05 24.42 -18.22
CA THR A 74 14.58 25.01 -16.95
C THR A 74 14.15 23.93 -15.97
N GLU A 75 13.42 22.92 -16.44
CA GLU A 75 12.97 21.81 -15.62
C GLU A 75 14.12 20.88 -15.23
N GLN A 76 15.09 20.63 -16.11
CA GLN A 76 16.28 19.82 -15.81
C GLN A 76 17.01 20.34 -14.56
N ARG A 77 17.09 21.67 -14.36
CA ARG A 77 17.73 22.26 -13.18
C ARG A 77 16.97 22.01 -11.87
N ARG A 78 15.68 21.70 -11.95
CA ARG A 78 14.78 21.45 -10.82
C ARG A 78 14.69 19.97 -10.45
N MET A 79 15.10 19.08 -11.36
CA MET A 79 14.98 17.62 -11.21
C MET A 79 16.33 16.98 -10.99
N SER A 80 16.36 15.96 -10.15
CA SER A 80 17.48 15.01 -10.05
C SER A 80 17.52 14.09 -11.26
N LYS A 81 18.65 13.40 -11.49
CA LYS A 81 18.82 12.50 -12.63
C LYS A 81 17.77 11.35 -12.63
N PHE A 82 17.53 10.72 -11.48
CA PHE A 82 16.49 9.68 -11.41
C PHE A 82 15.10 10.22 -11.72
N THR A 83 14.78 11.46 -11.30
CA THR A 83 13.52 12.11 -11.65
C THR A 83 13.41 12.37 -13.16
N GLN A 84 14.50 12.79 -13.80
CA GLN A 84 14.54 13.00 -15.26
C GLN A 84 14.29 11.68 -16.01
N TYR A 85 14.91 10.59 -15.59
CA TYR A 85 14.67 9.25 -16.14
C TYR A 85 13.20 8.81 -15.94
N ALA A 86 12.64 9.05 -14.76
CA ALA A 86 11.25 8.73 -14.46
C ALA A 86 10.26 9.47 -15.37
N VAL A 87 10.45 10.77 -15.54
CA VAL A 87 9.61 11.63 -16.40
C VAL A 87 9.68 11.19 -17.85
N ALA A 88 10.88 10.93 -18.37
CA ALA A 88 11.05 10.49 -19.75
C ALA A 88 10.46 9.10 -19.99
N ALA A 89 10.70 8.14 -19.10
CA ALA A 89 10.13 6.80 -19.19
C ALA A 89 8.59 6.83 -19.09
N SER A 90 8.03 7.71 -18.24
CA SER A 90 6.57 7.90 -18.14
C SER A 90 5.98 8.50 -19.42
N SER A 91 6.66 9.47 -20.02
CA SER A 91 6.25 10.06 -21.30
C SER A 91 6.25 9.01 -22.44
N MET A 92 7.25 8.11 -22.45
CA MET A 92 7.28 6.97 -23.37
C MET A 92 6.10 6.03 -23.15
N ALA A 93 5.83 5.68 -21.88
CA ALA A 93 4.76 4.74 -21.52
C ALA A 93 3.37 5.29 -21.87
N LEU A 94 3.13 6.57 -21.60
CA LEU A 94 1.88 7.26 -21.94
C LEU A 94 1.68 7.33 -23.46
N LYS A 95 2.73 7.67 -24.21
CA LYS A 95 2.70 7.67 -25.69
C LYS A 95 2.44 6.26 -26.23
N ASP A 96 3.05 5.25 -25.67
CA ASP A 96 2.87 3.86 -26.07
C ASP A 96 1.45 3.33 -25.75
N ALA A 97 0.88 3.75 -24.60
CA ALA A 97 -0.50 3.49 -24.24
C ALA A 97 -1.53 4.25 -25.10
N GLY A 98 -1.11 5.33 -25.79
CA GLY A 98 -2.03 6.28 -26.43
C GLY A 98 -2.98 6.90 -25.40
N TRP A 99 -2.52 7.13 -24.16
CA TRP A 99 -3.33 7.73 -23.11
C TRP A 99 -3.11 9.23 -23.00
N GLU A 100 -4.15 9.97 -23.32
CA GLU A 100 -4.25 11.43 -23.16
C GLU A 100 -5.59 11.75 -22.51
N PRO A 101 -5.61 12.26 -21.27
CA PRO A 101 -6.84 12.70 -20.59
C PRO A 101 -7.61 13.72 -21.44
N ARG A 102 -8.91 13.54 -21.59
CA ARG A 102 -9.80 14.40 -22.38
C ARG A 102 -10.82 15.14 -21.55
N SER A 103 -10.98 14.74 -20.30
CA SER A 103 -11.92 15.30 -19.35
C SER A 103 -11.26 15.58 -18.01
N GLN A 104 -11.94 16.34 -17.16
CA GLN A 104 -11.52 16.55 -15.78
C GLN A 104 -11.55 15.21 -15.00
N GLU A 105 -12.53 14.36 -15.26
CA GLU A 105 -12.65 13.03 -14.67
C GLU A 105 -11.44 12.15 -15.02
N ASP A 106 -10.98 12.15 -16.27
CA ASP A 106 -9.77 11.41 -16.68
C ASP A 106 -8.53 11.87 -15.89
N LEU A 107 -8.41 13.19 -15.62
CA LEU A 107 -7.32 13.73 -14.80
C LEU A 107 -7.43 13.26 -13.33
N GLU A 108 -8.63 13.29 -12.76
CA GLU A 108 -8.91 12.90 -11.37
C GLU A 108 -8.77 11.39 -11.15
N THR A 109 -9.01 10.57 -12.17
CA THR A 109 -8.88 9.11 -12.11
C THR A 109 -7.56 8.58 -12.63
N THR A 110 -6.64 9.45 -13.10
CA THR A 110 -5.27 9.08 -13.49
C THR A 110 -4.28 9.41 -12.37
N GLY A 111 -3.59 8.40 -11.85
CA GLY A 111 -2.62 8.55 -10.76
C GLY A 111 -1.20 8.11 -11.13
N VAL A 112 -0.27 8.30 -10.21
CA VAL A 112 1.15 7.95 -10.36
C VAL A 112 1.62 7.21 -9.12
N CYS A 113 2.27 6.05 -9.29
CA CYS A 113 2.96 5.31 -8.23
C CYS A 113 4.36 4.93 -8.70
N LEU A 114 5.36 5.74 -8.36
CA LEU A 114 6.72 5.57 -8.84
C LEU A 114 7.73 5.85 -7.75
N GLY A 115 8.65 4.90 -7.51
CA GLY A 115 9.62 4.98 -6.43
C GLY A 115 11.08 4.94 -6.88
N SER A 116 11.96 5.17 -5.89
CA SER A 116 13.42 5.01 -6.00
C SER A 116 13.93 4.39 -4.70
N GLY A 117 14.98 3.58 -4.77
CA GLY A 117 15.57 2.94 -3.59
C GLY A 117 16.48 3.88 -2.80
N VAL A 118 17.30 4.65 -3.50
CA VAL A 118 18.33 5.55 -2.91
C VAL A 118 18.01 7.02 -3.14
N GLY A 119 17.37 7.34 -4.26
CA GLY A 119 17.05 8.72 -4.64
C GLY A 119 18.27 9.46 -5.19
N ASN A 120 18.50 10.71 -4.74
CA ASN A 120 19.53 11.59 -5.27
C ASN A 120 20.73 11.71 -4.32
N LEU A 121 21.62 10.72 -4.35
CA LEU A 121 22.82 10.72 -3.52
C LEU A 121 23.80 11.84 -3.92
N ASP A 122 23.92 12.15 -5.22
CA ASP A 122 24.82 13.20 -5.72
C ASP A 122 24.48 14.55 -5.07
N GLU A 123 23.22 14.96 -5.07
CA GLU A 123 22.77 16.23 -4.46
C GLU A 123 23.01 16.25 -2.94
N ILE A 124 22.77 15.10 -2.25
CA ILE A 124 23.03 15.00 -0.80
C ILE A 124 24.52 15.18 -0.52
N TYR A 125 25.37 14.52 -1.30
CA TYR A 125 26.82 14.61 -1.15
C TYR A 125 27.33 16.03 -1.41
N GLU A 126 27.01 16.62 -2.56
CA GLU A 126 27.42 17.95 -2.95
C GLU A 126 26.89 19.05 -2.01
N ALA A 127 25.63 18.94 -1.60
CA ALA A 127 25.05 19.89 -0.65
C ALA A 127 25.71 19.78 0.74
N SER A 128 26.10 18.57 1.18
CA SER A 128 26.82 18.37 2.44
C SER A 128 28.20 19.03 2.40
N LEU A 129 28.94 18.88 1.32
CA LEU A 129 30.25 19.56 1.13
C LEU A 129 30.06 21.09 1.10
N THR A 130 29.09 21.57 0.35
CA THR A 130 28.78 22.99 0.22
C THR A 130 28.38 23.62 1.57
N HIS A 131 27.55 22.92 2.32
CA HIS A 131 27.16 23.36 3.67
C HIS A 131 28.35 23.39 4.64
N ASN A 132 29.20 22.36 4.61
CA ASN A 132 30.38 22.29 5.48
C ASN A 132 31.40 23.42 5.19
N GLN A 133 31.60 23.78 3.92
CA GLN A 133 32.55 24.80 3.51
C GLN A 133 31.99 26.24 3.58
N GLY A 134 30.73 26.44 3.23
CA GLY A 134 30.13 27.77 3.03
C GLY A 134 28.92 28.10 3.90
N GLY A 135 28.52 27.20 4.76
CA GLY A 135 27.39 27.35 5.67
C GLY A 135 26.03 27.35 4.98
N TYR A 136 24.98 27.57 5.78
CA TYR A 136 23.58 27.42 5.39
C TYR A 136 23.17 28.25 4.14
N LYS A 137 23.73 29.48 4.01
CA LYS A 137 23.39 30.40 2.89
C LYS A 137 23.84 29.90 1.51
N LYS A 138 24.72 28.93 1.46
CA LYS A 138 25.22 28.33 0.20
C LYS A 138 24.41 27.11 -0.24
N VAL A 139 23.59 26.52 0.65
CA VAL A 139 22.73 25.39 0.29
C VAL A 139 21.64 25.87 -0.66
N SER A 140 21.44 25.12 -1.75
CA SER A 140 20.41 25.43 -2.76
C SER A 140 19.00 25.42 -2.16
N PRO A 141 18.13 26.35 -2.47
CA PRO A 141 16.72 26.28 -2.09
C PRO A 141 15.98 25.11 -2.76
N LEU A 142 16.56 24.51 -3.81
CA LEU A 142 16.05 23.31 -4.48
C LEU A 142 16.55 22.01 -3.85
N PHE A 143 17.40 22.06 -2.81
CA PHE A 143 17.95 20.87 -2.16
C PHE A 143 16.83 19.90 -1.73
N ALA A 144 15.88 20.37 -0.91
CA ALA A 144 14.80 19.52 -0.42
C ALA A 144 13.94 18.91 -1.55
N PRO A 145 13.42 19.67 -2.54
CA PRO A 145 12.69 19.06 -3.67
C PRO A 145 13.52 18.04 -4.47
N LYS A 146 14.81 18.23 -4.60
CA LYS A 146 15.65 17.32 -5.38
C LYS A 146 16.00 16.00 -4.70
N ILE A 147 15.99 15.95 -3.37
CA ILE A 147 16.31 14.72 -2.62
C ILE A 147 15.09 13.87 -2.27
N LEU A 148 13.88 14.43 -2.32
CA LEU A 148 12.66 13.73 -1.98
C LEU A 148 12.29 12.72 -3.09
N ILE A 149 12.17 11.45 -2.73
CA ILE A 149 11.91 10.35 -3.67
C ILE A 149 10.56 10.48 -4.36
N ASN A 150 9.52 10.92 -3.64
CA ASN A 150 8.19 11.12 -4.20
C ASN A 150 8.11 12.24 -5.25
N MET A 151 9.16 13.05 -5.41
CA MET A 151 9.17 14.12 -6.41
C MET A 151 9.20 13.60 -7.84
N ALA A 152 9.68 12.36 -8.08
CA ALA A 152 9.54 11.74 -9.39
C ALA A 152 8.06 11.59 -9.78
N ALA A 153 7.25 11.00 -8.90
CA ALA A 153 5.80 10.88 -9.11
C ALA A 153 5.13 12.28 -9.16
N GLY A 154 5.57 13.22 -8.30
CA GLY A 154 5.07 14.60 -8.28
C GLY A 154 5.32 15.35 -9.57
N HIS A 155 6.53 15.26 -10.17
CA HIS A 155 6.85 15.91 -11.45
C HIS A 155 6.03 15.33 -12.61
N ILE A 156 5.83 14.01 -12.66
CA ILE A 156 4.98 13.37 -13.67
C ILE A 156 3.54 13.88 -13.53
N ALA A 157 2.98 13.86 -12.31
CA ALA A 157 1.63 14.35 -12.06
C ALA A 157 1.47 15.82 -12.44
N MET A 158 2.41 16.70 -12.07
CA MET A 158 2.38 18.13 -12.44
C MET A 158 2.50 18.36 -13.95
N GLN A 159 3.35 17.60 -14.64
CA GLN A 159 3.57 17.75 -16.08
C GLN A 159 2.32 17.40 -16.89
N HIS A 160 1.56 16.39 -16.46
CA HIS A 160 0.40 15.88 -17.18
C HIS A 160 -0.94 16.30 -16.57
N GLY A 161 -0.93 16.99 -15.42
CA GLY A 161 -2.14 17.44 -14.73
C GLY A 161 -2.88 16.33 -13.99
N PHE A 162 -2.24 15.17 -13.71
CA PHE A 162 -2.87 14.03 -13.05
C PHE A 162 -3.20 14.34 -11.58
N GLN A 163 -4.43 14.06 -11.16
CA GLN A 163 -4.98 14.40 -9.85
C GLN A 163 -5.42 13.15 -9.06
N GLY A 164 -5.28 11.96 -9.64
CA GLY A 164 -5.50 10.68 -8.96
C GLY A 164 -4.45 10.39 -7.90
N PRO A 165 -4.40 9.16 -7.34
CA PRO A 165 -3.44 8.79 -6.30
C PRO A 165 -1.99 9.11 -6.72
N ASN A 166 -1.26 9.85 -5.88
CA ASN A 166 0.15 10.18 -6.09
C ASN A 166 0.98 9.56 -4.98
N HIS A 167 1.69 8.48 -5.28
CA HIS A 167 2.36 7.63 -4.30
C HIS A 167 3.77 7.27 -4.74
N ALA A 168 4.67 6.98 -3.79
CA ALA A 168 6.02 6.52 -4.05
C ALA A 168 6.41 5.44 -3.04
N ALA A 169 6.77 4.25 -3.50
CA ALA A 169 7.39 3.25 -2.66
C ALA A 169 8.89 3.52 -2.50
N THR A 170 9.46 3.12 -1.36
CA THR A 170 10.90 3.10 -1.11
C THR A 170 11.20 1.88 -0.28
N THR A 171 11.50 0.78 -0.95
CA THR A 171 11.65 -0.55 -0.36
C THR A 171 12.86 -1.28 -0.93
N ALA A 172 13.96 -0.56 -1.07
CA ALA A 172 15.21 -1.06 -1.63
C ALA A 172 15.00 -1.71 -3.02
N CYS A 173 15.50 -2.92 -3.25
CA CYS A 173 15.44 -3.58 -4.55
C CYS A 173 14.02 -3.98 -4.99
N THR A 174 13.03 -3.99 -4.08
CA THR A 174 11.63 -4.30 -4.37
C THR A 174 10.79 -3.08 -4.76
N THR A 175 11.37 -1.88 -4.73
CA THR A 175 10.65 -0.60 -4.91
C THR A 175 9.78 -0.57 -6.16
N GLY A 176 10.33 -0.91 -7.33
CA GLY A 176 9.60 -0.90 -8.60
C GLY A 176 8.47 -1.94 -8.65
N ALA A 177 8.72 -3.14 -8.13
CA ALA A 177 7.71 -4.20 -8.05
C ALA A 177 6.58 -3.81 -7.07
N HIS A 178 6.90 -3.24 -5.92
CA HIS A 178 5.90 -2.71 -4.98
C HIS A 178 5.10 -1.57 -5.60
N SER A 179 5.75 -0.63 -6.30
CA SER A 179 5.06 0.47 -6.98
C SER A 179 4.03 -0.03 -8.00
N ILE A 180 4.38 -1.04 -8.82
CA ILE A 180 3.46 -1.66 -9.78
C ILE A 180 2.35 -2.41 -9.05
N GLY A 181 2.67 -3.20 -8.03
CA GLY A 181 1.70 -3.96 -7.25
C GLY A 181 0.71 -3.08 -6.50
N ASP A 182 1.17 -2.00 -5.86
CA ASP A 182 0.31 -1.06 -5.14
C ASP A 182 -0.55 -0.24 -6.11
N ALA A 183 0.01 0.20 -7.24
CA ALA A 183 -0.75 0.84 -8.31
C ALA A 183 -1.85 -0.07 -8.86
N SER A 184 -1.58 -1.36 -9.03
CA SER A 184 -2.59 -2.33 -9.45
C SER A 184 -3.75 -2.45 -8.45
N ARG A 185 -3.46 -2.30 -7.16
CA ARG A 185 -4.49 -2.26 -6.11
C ARG A 185 -5.34 -0.99 -6.20
N PHE A 186 -4.75 0.18 -6.42
CA PHE A 186 -5.52 1.42 -6.62
C PHE A 186 -6.51 1.26 -7.79
N VAL A 187 -6.07 0.71 -8.92
CA VAL A 187 -6.97 0.43 -10.04
C VAL A 187 -8.02 -0.62 -9.69
N ALA A 188 -7.62 -1.73 -9.08
CA ALA A 188 -8.53 -2.83 -8.73
C ALA A 188 -9.59 -2.44 -7.70
N MET A 189 -9.27 -1.52 -6.78
CA MET A 189 -10.18 -1.00 -5.75
C MET A 189 -11.08 0.13 -6.26
N GLY A 190 -10.74 0.76 -7.39
CA GLY A 190 -11.51 1.85 -7.98
C GLY A 190 -11.08 3.24 -7.54
N ASP A 191 -9.91 3.37 -6.93
CA ASP A 191 -9.33 4.67 -6.56
C ASP A 191 -8.76 5.41 -7.78
N ALA A 192 -8.45 4.67 -8.86
CA ALA A 192 -8.01 5.20 -10.15
C ALA A 192 -8.49 4.30 -11.28
N ASP A 193 -8.63 4.82 -12.49
CA ASP A 193 -8.86 4.05 -13.71
C ASP A 193 -7.54 3.79 -14.46
N VAL A 194 -6.59 4.72 -14.33
CA VAL A 194 -5.25 4.63 -14.92
C VAL A 194 -4.19 4.96 -13.88
N MET A 195 -3.13 4.16 -13.82
CA MET A 195 -1.97 4.41 -12.96
C MET A 195 -0.67 4.31 -13.75
N ILE A 196 0.16 5.33 -13.63
CA ILE A 196 1.53 5.34 -14.14
C ILE A 196 2.41 4.74 -13.04
N ALA A 197 2.99 3.57 -13.26
CA ALA A 197 3.63 2.81 -12.19
C ALA A 197 5.00 2.27 -12.58
N GLY A 198 5.95 2.31 -11.64
CA GLY A 198 7.28 1.79 -11.90
C GLY A 198 8.35 2.23 -10.91
N GLY A 199 9.60 2.26 -11.38
CA GLY A 199 10.73 2.68 -10.56
C GLY A 199 11.82 3.36 -11.39
N SER A 200 12.61 4.20 -10.73
CA SER A 200 13.74 4.91 -11.32
C SER A 200 14.90 5.01 -10.33
N GLU A 201 16.13 4.85 -10.80
CA GLU A 201 17.32 4.93 -9.98
C GLU A 201 18.49 5.57 -10.73
N SER A 202 19.32 6.37 -10.03
CA SER A 202 20.52 6.98 -10.59
C SER A 202 21.59 7.20 -9.51
N CYS A 203 22.12 6.13 -8.96
CA CYS A 203 23.06 6.20 -7.84
C CYS A 203 24.48 5.71 -8.21
N ILE A 204 24.93 5.95 -9.46
CA ILE A 204 26.30 5.65 -9.88
C ILE A 204 27.24 6.74 -9.32
N HIS A 205 27.63 6.56 -8.08
CA HIS A 205 28.45 7.50 -7.32
C HIS A 205 29.48 6.74 -6.48
N PRO A 206 30.74 7.22 -6.32
CA PRO A 206 31.78 6.53 -5.56
C PRO A 206 31.35 6.12 -4.13
N LEU A 207 30.54 6.94 -3.46
CA LEU A 207 30.04 6.64 -2.12
C LEU A 207 29.09 5.43 -2.10
N THR A 208 28.25 5.24 -3.13
CA THR A 208 27.41 4.04 -3.30
C THR A 208 28.28 2.79 -3.39
N PHE A 209 29.32 2.84 -4.23
CA PHE A 209 30.25 1.72 -4.42
C PHE A 209 31.10 1.46 -3.18
N ALA A 210 31.55 2.51 -2.47
CA ALA A 210 32.22 2.36 -1.19
C ALA A 210 31.32 1.67 -0.15
N GLY A 211 30.03 2.08 -0.05
CA GLY A 211 29.07 1.50 0.88
C GLY A 211 28.80 0.02 0.60
N PHE A 212 28.38 -0.32 -0.61
CA PHE A 212 28.10 -1.71 -1.00
C PHE A 212 29.38 -2.56 -1.07
N GLY A 213 30.54 -1.98 -1.45
CA GLY A 213 31.82 -2.64 -1.42
C GLY A 213 32.26 -3.03 0.00
N ARG A 214 32.09 -2.13 0.98
CA ARG A 214 32.32 -2.42 2.41
C ARG A 214 31.37 -3.47 2.95
N ALA A 215 30.12 -3.53 2.43
CA ALA A 215 29.18 -4.59 2.73
C ALA A 215 29.48 -5.93 2.01
N ARG A 216 30.52 -5.98 1.17
CA ARG A 216 30.94 -7.15 0.38
C ARG A 216 29.84 -7.70 -0.51
N SER A 217 29.01 -6.80 -1.09
CA SER A 217 27.87 -7.17 -1.91
C SER A 217 28.13 -7.05 -3.40
N LEU A 218 29.21 -6.33 -3.80
CA LEU A 218 29.51 -6.03 -5.21
C LEU A 218 30.42 -7.10 -5.84
N SER A 219 30.24 -7.27 -7.15
CA SER A 219 31.19 -8.01 -7.99
C SER A 219 32.51 -7.29 -8.04
N THR A 220 33.61 -7.98 -7.70
CA THR A 220 34.99 -7.44 -7.59
C THR A 220 35.97 -8.21 -8.42
N ALA A 221 35.63 -9.39 -8.91
CA ALA A 221 36.53 -10.28 -9.64
C ALA A 221 36.68 -9.96 -11.14
N TYR A 222 35.78 -9.07 -11.67
CA TYR A 222 35.62 -8.86 -13.12
C TYR A 222 35.80 -7.39 -13.53
N ASN A 223 36.62 -6.61 -12.82
CA ASN A 223 36.85 -5.20 -13.17
C ASN A 223 37.45 -5.01 -14.58
N ASP A 224 38.28 -5.98 -15.02
CA ASP A 224 38.95 -5.99 -16.33
C ASP A 224 38.06 -6.57 -17.45
N ASP A 225 36.96 -7.28 -17.08
CA ASP A 225 35.94 -7.79 -18.01
C ASP A 225 34.54 -7.42 -17.49
N PRO A 226 34.10 -6.17 -17.66
CA PRO A 226 32.82 -5.69 -17.12
C PRO A 226 31.64 -6.52 -17.54
N THR A 227 31.59 -7.03 -18.76
CA THR A 227 30.46 -7.78 -19.31
C THR A 227 30.27 -9.13 -18.64
N ALA A 228 31.32 -9.74 -18.10
CA ALA A 228 31.27 -11.01 -17.36
C ALA A 228 30.95 -10.82 -15.85
N SER A 229 30.86 -9.59 -15.35
CA SER A 229 30.82 -9.27 -13.90
C SER A 229 29.48 -9.65 -13.22
N CYS A 230 28.37 -9.67 -13.93
CA CYS A 230 27.07 -10.08 -13.41
C CYS A 230 26.68 -11.43 -14.04
N ARG A 231 26.70 -12.50 -13.22
CA ARG A 231 26.51 -13.88 -13.66
C ARG A 231 25.58 -14.66 -12.73
N PRO A 232 24.27 -14.38 -12.81
CA PRO A 232 23.27 -15.01 -11.93
C PRO A 232 23.33 -16.55 -12.04
N PHE A 233 23.20 -17.22 -10.88
CA PHE A 233 23.22 -18.69 -10.72
C PHE A 233 24.52 -19.41 -11.06
N ASP A 234 25.51 -18.74 -11.67
CA ASP A 234 26.77 -19.32 -12.06
C ASP A 234 27.68 -19.68 -10.86
N ALA A 235 28.54 -20.66 -11.01
CA ALA A 235 29.45 -21.10 -9.98
C ALA A 235 30.44 -20.01 -9.57
N ASP A 236 30.86 -19.18 -10.52
CA ASP A 236 31.88 -18.14 -10.36
C ASP A 236 31.25 -16.76 -10.05
N ARG A 237 29.96 -16.71 -9.66
CA ARG A 237 29.31 -15.46 -9.23
C ARG A 237 29.94 -14.86 -7.99
N ASN A 238 30.12 -13.55 -7.98
CA ASN A 238 30.95 -12.88 -6.96
C ASN A 238 30.29 -11.67 -6.29
N GLY A 239 29.05 -11.33 -6.66
CA GLY A 239 28.31 -10.16 -6.16
C GLY A 239 27.52 -9.46 -7.26
N PHE A 240 26.70 -8.49 -6.90
CA PHE A 240 25.88 -7.76 -7.89
C PHE A 240 26.64 -6.58 -8.51
N VAL A 241 26.15 -6.11 -9.64
CA VAL A 241 26.62 -4.91 -10.34
C VAL A 241 25.59 -3.82 -10.20
N VAL A 242 25.97 -2.66 -9.63
CA VAL A 242 25.07 -1.49 -9.51
C VAL A 242 24.76 -0.94 -10.89
N SER A 243 23.49 -0.58 -11.11
CA SER A 243 23.03 -0.01 -12.38
C SER A 243 22.05 1.12 -12.17
N GLU A 244 21.91 1.96 -13.20
CA GLU A 244 20.94 3.06 -13.24
C GLU A 244 19.92 2.87 -14.36
N GLY A 245 18.77 3.57 -14.24
CA GLY A 245 17.73 3.58 -15.27
C GLY A 245 16.35 3.77 -14.70
N ALA A 246 15.34 3.61 -15.56
CA ALA A 246 13.92 3.68 -15.19
C ALA A 246 13.09 2.72 -16.04
N ALA A 247 12.04 2.18 -15.45
CA ALA A 247 11.01 1.45 -16.16
C ALA A 247 9.63 1.80 -15.63
N VAL A 248 8.68 2.01 -16.53
CA VAL A 248 7.33 2.47 -16.24
C VAL A 248 6.31 1.68 -17.06
N CYS A 249 5.23 1.27 -16.38
CA CYS A 249 4.05 0.67 -16.98
C CYS A 249 2.85 1.59 -16.81
N VAL A 250 1.97 1.66 -17.82
CA VAL A 250 0.62 2.19 -17.67
C VAL A 250 -0.29 1.04 -17.32
N LEU A 251 -0.84 1.07 -16.11
CA LEU A 251 -1.84 0.12 -15.63
C LEU A 251 -3.22 0.75 -15.79
N GLU A 252 -4.15 -0.02 -16.30
CA GLU A 252 -5.48 0.49 -16.66
C GLU A 252 -6.57 -0.51 -16.30
N GLU A 253 -7.73 0.00 -15.92
CA GLU A 253 -8.91 -0.83 -15.73
C GLU A 253 -9.34 -1.45 -17.08
N LEU A 254 -9.67 -2.74 -17.06
CA LEU A 254 -9.89 -3.50 -18.28
C LEU A 254 -11.02 -2.93 -19.17
N GLU A 255 -12.17 -2.60 -18.59
CA GLU A 255 -13.30 -2.11 -19.39
C GLU A 255 -13.04 -0.68 -19.90
N HIS A 256 -12.31 0.14 -19.12
CA HIS A 256 -11.80 1.42 -19.55
C HIS A 256 -10.85 1.27 -20.76
N ALA A 257 -9.88 0.36 -20.69
CA ALA A 257 -8.95 0.07 -21.78
C ALA A 257 -9.67 -0.40 -23.06
N LYS A 258 -10.66 -1.28 -22.90
CA LYS A 258 -11.49 -1.76 -24.03
C LYS A 258 -12.33 -0.64 -24.64
N ALA A 259 -12.96 0.20 -23.83
CA ALA A 259 -13.83 1.28 -24.29
C ALA A 259 -13.11 2.27 -25.19
N ARG A 260 -11.80 2.51 -24.96
CA ARG A 260 -10.97 3.36 -25.80
C ARG A 260 -10.16 2.62 -26.87
N GLY A 261 -10.30 1.28 -26.97
CA GLY A 261 -9.60 0.45 -27.95
C GLY A 261 -8.09 0.35 -27.68
N ALA A 262 -7.65 0.39 -26.44
CA ALA A 262 -6.25 0.31 -26.07
C ALA A 262 -5.63 -1.04 -26.43
N ARG A 263 -4.35 -1.02 -26.84
CA ARG A 263 -3.56 -2.25 -26.89
C ARG A 263 -3.33 -2.76 -25.48
N ILE A 264 -3.48 -4.06 -25.27
CA ILE A 264 -3.22 -4.73 -24.00
C ILE A 264 -2.02 -5.65 -24.16
N TYR A 265 -0.97 -5.44 -23.39
CA TYR A 265 0.22 -6.27 -23.36
C TYR A 265 0.03 -7.55 -22.53
N ALA A 266 -0.49 -7.37 -21.32
CA ALA A 266 -0.75 -8.45 -20.36
C ALA A 266 -1.78 -7.98 -19.33
N GLU A 267 -2.29 -8.92 -18.54
CA GLU A 267 -3.10 -8.65 -17.34
C GLU A 267 -2.24 -8.88 -16.09
N ILE A 268 -2.29 -7.97 -15.12
CA ILE A 268 -1.70 -8.20 -13.80
C ILE A 268 -2.71 -8.97 -12.94
N LYS A 269 -2.40 -10.24 -12.65
CA LYS A 269 -3.31 -11.18 -11.98
C LYS A 269 -3.10 -11.25 -10.50
N GLY A 270 -1.87 -11.06 -10.03
CA GLY A 270 -1.56 -11.24 -8.64
C GLY A 270 -0.36 -10.44 -8.17
N TYR A 271 -0.38 -10.13 -6.89
CA TYR A 271 0.68 -9.43 -6.19
C TYR A 271 0.81 -9.98 -4.78
N GLY A 272 2.02 -10.40 -4.40
CA GLY A 272 2.33 -10.96 -3.10
C GLY A 272 3.52 -10.26 -2.45
N CYS A 273 3.38 -9.93 -1.17
CA CYS A 273 4.43 -9.32 -0.36
C CYS A 273 4.72 -10.17 0.86
N SER A 274 5.98 -10.13 1.34
CA SER A 274 6.38 -10.76 2.60
C SER A 274 7.56 -10.04 3.23
N GLY A 275 7.88 -10.38 4.47
CA GLY A 275 9.11 -9.99 5.14
C GLY A 275 9.87 -11.21 5.62
N ASP A 276 11.21 -11.17 5.58
CA ASP A 276 12.08 -12.25 6.08
C ASP A 276 12.13 -12.31 7.60
N ALA A 277 12.02 -11.15 8.26
CA ALA A 277 12.19 -11.00 9.71
C ALA A 277 13.46 -11.70 10.24
N TYR A 278 14.58 -11.54 9.54
CA TYR A 278 15.82 -12.28 9.78
C TYR A 278 17.03 -11.37 9.93
N HIS A 279 17.52 -10.78 8.84
CA HIS A 279 18.75 -9.96 8.82
C HIS A 279 18.56 -8.75 7.90
N MET A 280 19.32 -7.66 8.13
CA MET A 280 19.16 -6.41 7.38
C MET A 280 19.58 -6.51 5.90
N THR A 281 20.51 -7.39 5.56
CA THR A 281 21.04 -7.50 4.18
C THR A 281 21.11 -8.92 3.63
N ALA A 282 21.12 -9.95 4.50
CA ALA A 282 21.16 -11.34 4.06
C ALA A 282 19.76 -11.95 4.05
N PRO A 283 19.35 -12.65 2.98
CA PRO A 283 18.14 -13.43 3.00
C PRO A 283 18.29 -14.64 3.94
N ARG A 284 17.18 -15.24 4.32
CA ARG A 284 17.19 -16.55 4.98
C ARG A 284 17.72 -17.60 4.00
N GLU A 285 18.57 -18.50 4.46
CA GLU A 285 19.12 -19.58 3.63
C GLU A 285 18.05 -20.50 3.04
N ASP A 286 16.94 -20.71 3.78
CA ASP A 286 15.78 -21.50 3.34
C ASP A 286 14.86 -20.76 2.36
N GLY A 287 15.14 -19.51 2.00
CA GLY A 287 14.33 -18.67 1.11
C GLY A 287 12.89 -18.47 1.52
N HIS A 288 12.53 -18.66 2.81
CA HIS A 288 11.14 -18.69 3.25
C HIS A 288 10.36 -17.39 2.93
N GLY A 289 10.99 -16.23 3.04
CA GLY A 289 10.36 -14.96 2.68
C GLY A 289 10.01 -14.87 1.19
N ALA A 290 10.96 -15.24 0.33
CA ALA A 290 10.75 -15.33 -1.12
C ALA A 290 9.61 -16.31 -1.47
N PHE A 291 9.63 -17.51 -0.88
CA PHE A 291 8.55 -18.49 -1.01
C PHE A 291 7.18 -17.91 -0.61
N LEU A 292 7.10 -17.17 0.50
CA LEU A 292 5.85 -16.56 0.94
C LEU A 292 5.33 -15.49 -0.03
N ALA A 293 6.22 -14.65 -0.58
CA ALA A 293 5.84 -13.64 -1.56
C ALA A 293 5.25 -14.29 -2.82
N MET A 294 5.97 -15.25 -3.41
CA MET A 294 5.53 -15.99 -4.59
C MET A 294 4.20 -16.74 -4.35
N ARG A 295 4.09 -17.49 -3.26
CA ARG A 295 2.86 -18.20 -2.90
C ARG A 295 1.66 -17.27 -2.73
N ARG A 296 1.86 -16.08 -2.12
CA ARG A 296 0.81 -15.08 -1.95
C ARG A 296 0.40 -14.45 -3.28
N ALA A 297 1.35 -14.22 -4.17
CA ALA A 297 1.09 -13.71 -5.51
C ALA A 297 0.24 -14.70 -6.33
N LEU A 298 0.62 -15.99 -6.37
CA LEU A 298 -0.16 -17.04 -7.04
C LEU A 298 -1.55 -17.23 -6.41
N LYS A 299 -1.64 -17.20 -5.07
CA LYS A 299 -2.93 -17.25 -4.38
C LYS A 299 -3.82 -16.06 -4.74
N SER A 300 -3.27 -14.86 -4.80
CA SER A 300 -3.99 -13.65 -5.23
C SER A 300 -4.47 -13.75 -6.67
N ALA A 301 -3.67 -14.37 -7.55
CA ALA A 301 -3.99 -14.60 -8.95
C ALA A 301 -5.02 -15.73 -9.19
N GLY A 302 -5.20 -16.64 -8.23
CA GLY A 302 -5.95 -17.88 -8.43
C GLY A 302 -5.27 -18.85 -9.41
N ILE A 303 -3.92 -18.83 -9.46
CA ILE A 303 -3.08 -19.58 -10.39
C ILE A 303 -2.28 -20.62 -9.60
N LYS A 304 -2.21 -21.86 -10.13
CA LYS A 304 -1.42 -22.95 -9.57
C LYS A 304 0.05 -22.83 -9.98
N PRO A 305 1.02 -23.30 -9.18
CA PRO A 305 2.42 -23.30 -9.58
C PRO A 305 2.68 -23.95 -10.96
N SER A 306 2.01 -25.07 -11.27
CA SER A 306 2.15 -25.76 -12.58
C SER A 306 1.62 -24.98 -13.78
N GLN A 307 0.98 -23.84 -13.58
CA GLN A 307 0.51 -22.96 -14.65
C GLN A 307 1.46 -21.78 -14.94
N VAL A 308 2.57 -21.67 -14.20
CA VAL A 308 3.57 -20.62 -14.39
C VAL A 308 4.58 -21.04 -15.43
N ASP A 309 4.54 -20.45 -16.61
CA ASP A 309 5.41 -20.82 -17.74
C ASP A 309 6.82 -20.24 -17.62
N TYR A 310 6.97 -19.11 -16.94
CA TYR A 310 8.23 -18.38 -16.82
C TYR A 310 8.36 -17.65 -15.48
N ILE A 311 9.56 -17.70 -14.90
CA ILE A 311 9.94 -16.94 -13.72
C ILE A 311 11.10 -16.02 -14.08
N ASN A 312 10.89 -14.70 -13.99
CA ASN A 312 11.96 -13.71 -13.96
C ASN A 312 12.46 -13.59 -12.54
N ALA A 313 13.63 -14.17 -12.29
CA ALA A 313 14.21 -14.26 -10.96
C ALA A 313 14.90 -12.97 -10.54
N HIS A 314 14.86 -12.67 -9.26
CA HIS A 314 15.64 -11.58 -8.68
C HIS A 314 17.14 -11.79 -8.82
N ALA A 315 17.61 -13.03 -8.74
CA ALA A 315 18.99 -13.50 -8.76
C ALA A 315 20.02 -12.43 -9.15
N THR A 316 20.74 -11.93 -8.14
CA THR A 316 21.63 -10.77 -8.25
C THR A 316 23.09 -11.13 -8.49
N SER A 317 23.40 -12.39 -8.84
CA SER A 317 24.78 -12.87 -8.93
C SER A 317 25.50 -12.93 -7.56
N THR A 318 24.73 -13.16 -6.48
CA THR A 318 25.27 -13.33 -5.12
C THR A 318 25.20 -14.78 -4.68
N LEU A 319 26.21 -15.26 -3.94
CA LEU A 319 26.30 -16.66 -3.54
C LEU A 319 25.08 -17.13 -2.74
N VAL A 320 24.68 -16.37 -1.73
CA VAL A 320 23.58 -16.71 -0.81
C VAL A 320 22.23 -16.39 -1.42
N GLY A 321 22.09 -15.22 -2.07
CA GLY A 321 20.83 -14.74 -2.61
C GLY A 321 20.26 -15.65 -3.70
N ASP A 322 21.09 -16.00 -4.68
CA ASP A 322 20.69 -16.82 -5.80
C ASP A 322 20.35 -18.26 -5.36
N ALA A 323 21.09 -18.82 -4.40
CA ALA A 323 20.82 -20.14 -3.84
C ALA A 323 19.50 -20.16 -3.04
N ALA A 324 19.26 -19.16 -2.21
CA ALA A 324 18.04 -19.04 -1.43
C ALA A 324 16.80 -18.86 -2.32
N GLU A 325 16.93 -18.08 -3.40
CA GLU A 325 15.84 -17.93 -4.39
C GLU A 325 15.59 -19.24 -5.13
N ALA A 326 16.62 -19.92 -5.61
CA ALA A 326 16.49 -21.21 -6.29
C ALA A 326 15.79 -22.26 -5.40
N ALA A 327 16.18 -22.35 -4.12
CA ALA A 327 15.53 -23.24 -3.16
C ALA A 327 14.05 -22.88 -2.92
N SER A 328 13.72 -21.58 -2.87
CA SER A 328 12.35 -21.13 -2.69
C SER A 328 11.47 -21.39 -3.92
N ILE A 329 12.02 -21.22 -5.13
CA ILE A 329 11.37 -21.57 -6.40
C ILE A 329 11.12 -23.09 -6.45
N GLN A 330 12.15 -23.92 -6.16
CA GLN A 330 12.04 -25.39 -6.11
C GLN A 330 10.89 -25.81 -5.17
N ARG A 331 10.91 -25.30 -3.93
CA ARG A 331 9.87 -25.61 -2.94
C ARG A 331 8.46 -25.26 -3.40
N LEU A 332 8.29 -24.18 -4.17
CA LEU A 332 6.99 -23.74 -4.67
C LEU A 332 6.58 -24.53 -5.90
N MET A 333 7.48 -24.64 -6.87
CA MET A 333 7.16 -25.15 -8.21
C MET A 333 7.12 -26.69 -8.28
N LEU A 334 7.75 -27.40 -7.34
CA LEU A 334 7.69 -28.85 -7.21
C LEU A 334 6.82 -29.30 -6.02
N GLY A 335 6.17 -28.35 -5.34
CA GLY A 335 5.26 -28.63 -4.26
C GLY A 335 3.91 -29.20 -4.75
N GLU A 336 2.95 -29.25 -3.84
CA GLU A 336 1.57 -29.61 -4.16
C GLU A 336 1.02 -28.70 -5.27
N GLU A 337 0.40 -29.26 -6.30
CA GLU A 337 -0.08 -28.56 -7.50
C GLU A 337 1.04 -27.97 -8.41
N GLY A 338 2.29 -28.35 -8.19
CA GLY A 338 3.45 -27.91 -8.97
C GLY A 338 3.76 -28.80 -10.17
N TYR A 339 4.97 -28.64 -10.70
CA TYR A 339 5.53 -29.48 -11.76
C TYR A 339 6.04 -30.82 -11.23
N SER A 340 6.10 -31.82 -12.09
CA SER A 340 6.63 -33.16 -11.73
C SER A 340 8.15 -33.22 -11.75
N THR A 341 8.82 -32.36 -12.50
CA THR A 341 10.30 -32.35 -12.67
C THR A 341 10.83 -30.91 -12.70
N GLU A 342 12.06 -30.74 -12.22
CA GLU A 342 12.76 -29.44 -12.19
C GLU A 342 12.97 -28.86 -13.58
N SER A 343 13.29 -29.67 -14.58
CA SER A 343 13.58 -29.25 -15.95
C SER A 343 12.37 -28.57 -16.64
N ASN A 344 11.15 -28.76 -16.13
CA ASN A 344 9.94 -28.09 -16.62
C ASN A 344 9.80 -26.65 -16.10
N VAL A 345 10.55 -26.28 -15.06
CA VAL A 345 10.54 -24.93 -14.47
C VAL A 345 11.49 -24.05 -15.26
N THR A 346 10.96 -23.04 -15.95
CA THR A 346 11.78 -22.10 -16.74
C THR A 346 12.03 -20.82 -15.95
N VAL A 347 13.32 -20.53 -15.74
CA VAL A 347 13.78 -19.40 -14.92
C VAL A 347 14.84 -18.64 -15.67
N SER A 348 14.84 -17.31 -15.66
CA SER A 348 16.02 -16.54 -16.04
C SER A 348 16.19 -15.29 -15.18
N SER A 349 17.40 -14.77 -15.09
CA SER A 349 17.69 -13.44 -14.54
C SER A 349 18.29 -12.55 -15.62
N THR A 350 17.66 -11.43 -15.87
CA THR A 350 18.10 -10.45 -16.89
C THR A 350 19.23 -9.53 -16.41
N LYS A 351 19.67 -9.70 -15.16
CA LYS A 351 20.71 -8.85 -14.55
C LYS A 351 22.09 -9.01 -15.17
N GLY A 352 22.39 -10.14 -15.84
CA GLY A 352 23.60 -10.28 -16.65
C GLY A 352 23.70 -9.24 -17.78
N ALA A 353 22.58 -8.80 -18.31
CA ALA A 353 22.49 -7.80 -19.38
C ALA A 353 22.44 -6.36 -18.87
N VAL A 354 21.64 -6.09 -17.83
CA VAL A 354 21.36 -4.71 -17.39
C VAL A 354 21.94 -4.37 -16.01
N GLY A 355 22.55 -5.33 -15.32
CA GLY A 355 22.97 -5.17 -13.93
C GLY A 355 21.77 -5.08 -12.98
N HIS A 356 22.02 -4.67 -11.75
CA HIS A 356 21.02 -4.49 -10.72
C HIS A 356 20.63 -3.02 -10.58
N LEU A 357 19.45 -2.62 -11.14
CA LEU A 357 18.97 -1.25 -11.14
C LEU A 357 18.38 -0.82 -9.77
N LEU A 358 18.73 -1.51 -8.69
CA LEU A 358 18.26 -1.23 -7.32
C LEU A 358 16.76 -0.96 -7.25
N GLY A 359 16.32 0.28 -6.95
CA GLY A 359 14.91 0.61 -6.86
C GLY A 359 14.13 0.48 -8.17
N ALA A 360 14.79 0.57 -9.33
CA ALA A 360 14.14 0.36 -10.62
C ALA A 360 14.16 -1.11 -11.09
N ALA A 361 14.88 -2.01 -10.40
CA ALA A 361 15.09 -3.39 -10.83
C ALA A 361 13.76 -4.15 -11.03
N GLY A 362 12.89 -4.18 -10.04
CA GLY A 362 11.61 -4.89 -10.14
C GLY A 362 10.67 -4.33 -11.20
N ALA A 363 10.81 -3.05 -11.58
CA ALA A 363 10.01 -2.46 -12.63
C ALA A 363 10.50 -2.88 -14.02
N ILE A 364 11.80 -2.91 -14.27
CA ILE A 364 12.34 -3.35 -15.56
C ILE A 364 12.13 -4.87 -15.77
N GLU A 365 12.23 -5.66 -14.69
CA GLU A 365 12.00 -7.10 -14.71
C GLU A 365 10.50 -7.44 -14.95
N ALA A 366 9.60 -6.64 -14.37
CA ALA A 366 8.17 -6.70 -14.68
C ALA A 366 7.91 -6.42 -16.18
N LEU A 367 8.54 -5.37 -16.74
CA LEU A 367 8.45 -5.02 -18.15
C LEU A 367 8.95 -6.16 -19.03
N PHE A 368 10.08 -6.79 -18.71
CA PHE A 368 10.60 -7.95 -19.45
C PHE A 368 9.68 -9.17 -19.34
N SER A 369 9.06 -9.41 -18.20
CA SER A 369 8.07 -10.48 -18.02
C SER A 369 6.82 -10.24 -18.86
N ILE A 370 6.34 -9.00 -18.95
CA ILE A 370 5.22 -8.60 -19.81
C ILE A 370 5.55 -8.81 -21.29
N LEU A 371 6.75 -8.42 -21.72
CA LEU A 371 7.21 -8.63 -23.11
C LEU A 371 7.41 -10.11 -23.44
N ALA A 372 7.88 -10.92 -22.48
CA ALA A 372 7.98 -12.37 -22.68
C ALA A 372 6.62 -13.01 -22.94
N ILE A 373 5.56 -12.57 -22.26
CA ILE A 373 4.18 -12.98 -22.52
C ILE A 373 3.71 -12.50 -23.90
N TYR A 374 3.98 -11.22 -24.21
CA TYR A 374 3.46 -10.58 -25.41
C TYR A 374 4.08 -11.13 -26.70
N GLU A 375 5.40 -11.38 -26.70
CA GLU A 375 6.16 -11.80 -27.85
C GLU A 375 6.45 -13.32 -27.91
N GLY A 376 6.23 -14.05 -26.81
CA GLY A 376 6.50 -15.51 -26.74
C GLY A 376 7.98 -15.85 -26.75
N VAL A 377 8.82 -15.02 -26.13
CA VAL A 377 10.28 -15.22 -26.05
C VAL A 377 10.75 -14.97 -24.63
N VAL A 378 11.50 -15.93 -24.07
CA VAL A 378 12.11 -15.78 -22.73
C VAL A 378 13.55 -15.31 -22.88
N PRO A 379 13.94 -14.19 -22.23
CA PRO A 379 15.33 -13.69 -22.30
C PRO A 379 16.31 -14.61 -21.56
N ALA A 380 17.56 -14.57 -22.01
CA ALA A 380 18.63 -15.40 -21.46
C ALA A 380 19.09 -14.95 -20.07
N THR A 381 19.64 -15.90 -19.31
CA THR A 381 20.56 -15.63 -18.19
C THR A 381 21.98 -15.56 -18.77
N LEU A 382 22.48 -14.34 -18.97
CA LEU A 382 23.82 -14.13 -19.49
C LEU A 382 24.89 -14.58 -18.47
N ASN A 383 26.04 -14.98 -18.98
CA ASN A 383 27.20 -15.43 -18.21
C ASN A 383 26.95 -16.67 -17.34
N LEU A 384 25.87 -17.41 -17.58
CA LEU A 384 25.61 -18.67 -16.89
C LEU A 384 26.25 -19.82 -17.69
N GLU A 385 27.41 -20.26 -17.25
CA GLU A 385 28.15 -21.38 -17.86
C GLU A 385 28.03 -22.67 -17.04
N LYS A 386 28.06 -22.51 -15.70
CA LYS A 386 28.04 -23.62 -14.74
C LYS A 386 27.04 -23.35 -13.65
N PRO A 387 25.77 -23.74 -13.78
CA PRO A 387 24.78 -23.57 -12.72
C PRO A 387 25.27 -24.22 -11.40
N ASN A 388 25.22 -23.47 -10.29
CA ASN A 388 25.65 -23.95 -8.97
C ASN A 388 24.73 -23.41 -7.86
N VAL A 389 23.47 -23.86 -7.89
CA VAL A 389 22.45 -23.47 -6.89
C VAL A 389 21.62 -24.67 -6.41
N GLY A 390 22.07 -25.90 -6.70
CA GLY A 390 21.49 -27.14 -6.17
C GLY A 390 20.17 -27.59 -6.81
N VAL A 391 19.80 -27.04 -7.97
CA VAL A 391 18.59 -27.38 -8.73
C VAL A 391 18.90 -27.44 -10.23
N ASP A 392 18.13 -28.22 -10.98
CA ASP A 392 18.29 -28.44 -12.43
C ASP A 392 17.12 -27.84 -13.23
N PHE A 393 16.90 -26.53 -13.07
CA PHE A 393 15.91 -25.79 -13.83
C PHE A 393 16.35 -25.51 -15.27
N ASN A 394 15.38 -25.25 -16.15
CA ASN A 394 15.70 -24.59 -17.42
C ASN A 394 16.03 -23.12 -17.16
N PHE A 395 17.30 -22.81 -16.89
CA PHE A 395 17.76 -21.45 -16.59
C PHE A 395 17.88 -20.53 -17.80
N VAL A 396 17.48 -20.98 -18.98
CA VAL A 396 17.63 -20.22 -20.24
C VAL A 396 19.04 -19.67 -20.38
N ALA A 397 20.03 -20.54 -20.25
CA ALA A 397 21.44 -20.14 -20.27
C ALA A 397 21.86 -19.61 -21.65
N GLN A 398 22.66 -18.52 -21.65
CA GLN A 398 23.38 -17.93 -22.80
C GLN A 398 22.52 -17.32 -23.92
N SER A 399 21.42 -17.93 -24.34
CA SER A 399 20.60 -17.42 -25.45
C SER A 399 19.11 -17.43 -25.13
N ALA A 400 18.37 -16.43 -25.65
CA ALA A 400 16.93 -16.35 -25.52
C ALA A 400 16.23 -17.56 -26.13
N GLN A 401 15.12 -18.02 -25.53
CA GLN A 401 14.35 -19.18 -25.98
C GLN A 401 12.98 -18.77 -26.48
N GLN A 402 12.60 -19.24 -27.66
CA GLN A 402 11.23 -19.16 -28.10
C GLN A 402 10.37 -20.08 -27.25
N LYS A 403 9.41 -19.50 -26.55
CA LYS A 403 8.49 -20.24 -25.68
C LYS A 403 7.21 -19.46 -25.52
N GLN A 404 6.09 -20.13 -25.78
CA GLN A 404 4.80 -19.53 -25.42
C GLN A 404 4.72 -19.37 -23.93
N VAL A 405 4.47 -18.14 -23.47
CA VAL A 405 4.32 -17.77 -22.07
C VAL A 405 2.91 -17.22 -21.88
N ASP A 406 2.07 -17.96 -21.19
CA ASP A 406 0.72 -17.51 -20.84
C ASP A 406 0.70 -16.90 -19.41
N VAL A 407 1.60 -17.36 -18.53
CA VAL A 407 1.76 -16.85 -17.16
C VAL A 407 3.22 -16.65 -16.82
N ALA A 408 3.58 -15.44 -16.41
CA ALA A 408 4.92 -15.11 -15.89
C ALA A 408 4.85 -14.62 -14.44
N LEU A 409 5.85 -15.03 -13.65
CA LEU A 409 6.11 -14.56 -12.28
C LEU A 409 7.38 -13.71 -12.29
N SER A 410 7.33 -12.50 -11.74
CA SER A 410 8.48 -11.61 -11.55
C SER A 410 8.77 -11.42 -10.09
N ASN A 411 10.00 -11.72 -9.66
CA ASN A 411 10.44 -11.67 -8.27
C ASN A 411 11.34 -10.48 -7.99
N SER A 412 11.20 -9.91 -6.81
CA SER A 412 12.10 -8.88 -6.29
C SER A 412 12.27 -9.07 -4.79
N PHE A 413 13.52 -9.14 -4.33
CA PHE A 413 13.87 -9.30 -2.91
C PHE A 413 14.86 -8.23 -2.51
N GLY A 414 14.61 -7.54 -1.40
CA GLY A 414 15.36 -6.33 -1.04
C GLY A 414 16.00 -6.37 0.33
N PHE A 415 17.05 -5.57 0.51
CA PHE A 415 17.61 -5.29 1.81
C PHE A 415 16.50 -4.80 2.77
N GLY A 416 16.65 -5.14 4.06
CA GLY A 416 15.56 -5.01 5.04
C GLY A 416 14.63 -6.23 5.09
N GLY A 417 14.91 -7.26 4.28
CA GLY A 417 14.10 -8.49 4.20
C GLY A 417 12.73 -8.27 3.57
N THR A 418 12.58 -7.29 2.70
CA THR A 418 11.33 -7.00 1.98
C THR A 418 11.28 -7.81 0.69
N ASN A 419 10.15 -8.50 0.43
CA ASN A 419 9.99 -9.39 -0.72
C ASN A 419 8.70 -9.07 -1.46
N SER A 420 8.75 -9.14 -2.79
CA SER A 420 7.65 -8.90 -3.69
C SER A 420 7.66 -9.89 -4.86
N SER A 421 6.48 -10.35 -5.25
CA SER A 421 6.30 -11.13 -6.48
C SER A 421 5.05 -10.63 -7.21
N LEU A 422 5.18 -10.46 -8.53
CA LEU A 422 4.10 -10.04 -9.43
C LEU A 422 3.75 -11.21 -10.39
N VAL A 423 2.48 -11.45 -10.60
CA VAL A 423 1.98 -12.43 -11.57
C VAL A 423 1.32 -11.70 -12.72
N PHE A 424 1.83 -11.90 -13.92
CA PHE A 424 1.26 -11.44 -15.17
C PHE A 424 0.70 -12.61 -15.97
N SER A 425 -0.38 -12.39 -16.70
CA SER A 425 -0.90 -13.38 -17.64
C SER A 425 -1.22 -12.77 -18.98
N LYS A 426 -1.20 -13.62 -20.00
CA LYS A 426 -1.68 -13.27 -21.33
C LYS A 426 -3.13 -12.83 -21.25
N TYR A 427 -3.45 -11.73 -21.89
CA TYR A 427 -4.82 -11.29 -22.06
C TYR A 427 -5.48 -12.07 -23.20
N HIS A 428 -6.49 -12.87 -22.87
CA HIS A 428 -7.32 -13.55 -23.85
C HIS A 428 -8.61 -12.76 -24.05
N LEU A 429 -8.91 -12.38 -25.28
CA LEU A 429 -10.23 -11.90 -25.69
C LEU A 429 -11.22 -13.05 -25.52
N THR A 430 -11.74 -13.24 -24.31
CA THR A 430 -12.89 -14.13 -24.13
C THR A 430 -14.11 -13.42 -24.71
N ASN A 431 -14.62 -13.93 -25.82
CA ASN A 431 -16.00 -13.67 -26.24
C ASN A 431 -16.92 -14.30 -25.21
N PHE A 432 -17.12 -13.61 -24.08
CA PHE A 432 -18.21 -13.93 -23.17
C PHE A 432 -19.50 -13.44 -23.82
N SER A 433 -20.15 -14.36 -24.57
CA SER A 433 -21.59 -14.26 -24.78
C SER A 433 -22.27 -14.32 -23.41
N PRO A 434 -23.08 -13.37 -23.01
CA PRO A 434 -23.75 -13.41 -21.71
C PRO A 434 -24.94 -14.37 -21.79
N THR A 435 -24.68 -15.67 -21.70
CA THR A 435 -25.72 -16.68 -21.53
C THR A 435 -25.50 -17.45 -20.23
N VAL A 436 -25.73 -16.76 -19.12
CA VAL A 436 -26.13 -17.42 -17.87
C VAL A 436 -27.38 -16.69 -17.39
N PRO A 437 -28.54 -17.36 -17.37
CA PRO A 437 -29.76 -16.74 -16.83
C PRO A 437 -29.53 -16.49 -15.35
N ARG A 438 -29.66 -15.24 -14.92
CA ARG A 438 -29.83 -14.87 -13.51
C ARG A 438 -31.05 -15.60 -12.97
N ARG A 439 -30.89 -16.77 -12.39
CA ARG A 439 -31.86 -17.29 -11.44
C ARG A 439 -31.76 -16.41 -10.19
N LEU A 440 -32.69 -15.48 -10.07
CA LEU A 440 -33.01 -14.83 -8.82
C LEU A 440 -33.49 -15.94 -7.87
N LEU A 441 -32.66 -16.33 -6.92
CA LEU A 441 -33.12 -17.07 -5.74
C LEU A 441 -33.93 -16.08 -4.90
N PRO A 442 -35.14 -16.44 -4.45
CA PRO A 442 -35.94 -15.57 -3.61
C PRO A 442 -35.22 -15.32 -2.29
N ILE A 443 -35.15 -14.05 -1.90
CA ILE A 443 -34.63 -13.60 -0.61
C ILE A 443 -35.61 -14.14 0.47
N PRO A 444 -35.16 -14.95 1.45
CA PRO A 444 -36.02 -15.34 2.56
C PRO A 444 -36.38 -14.13 3.40
N ASN A 445 -37.65 -14.01 3.77
CA ASN A 445 -38.18 -12.97 4.67
C ASN A 445 -37.36 -12.97 5.98
N THR A 446 -36.92 -11.80 6.37
CA THR A 446 -35.99 -11.53 7.47
C THR A 446 -36.57 -11.76 8.89
N SER A 447 -37.84 -12.15 9.04
CA SER A 447 -38.45 -12.39 10.36
C SER A 447 -38.16 -13.73 11.01
N ASP A 448 -37.82 -14.79 10.22
CA ASP A 448 -37.59 -16.13 10.78
C ASP A 448 -36.13 -16.49 11.03
N ALA A 449 -35.19 -15.69 10.53
CA ALA A 449 -33.76 -15.92 10.71
C ALA A 449 -33.21 -15.45 12.08
N MET A 450 -33.93 -14.58 12.80
CA MET A 450 -33.44 -14.00 14.04
C MET A 450 -33.60 -14.89 15.28
N SER A 451 -34.52 -15.87 15.29
CA SER A 451 -34.71 -16.73 16.47
C SER A 451 -33.75 -17.93 16.52
N LEU A 452 -33.26 -18.40 15.36
CA LEU A 452 -32.35 -19.56 15.26
C LEU A 452 -30.88 -19.21 15.43
N ALA A 453 -30.47 -17.96 15.17
CA ALA A 453 -29.07 -17.51 15.30
C ALA A 453 -28.58 -17.47 16.76
N CYS A 454 -29.47 -17.32 17.74
CA CYS A 454 -29.08 -17.14 19.15
C CYS A 454 -28.52 -18.43 19.81
N GLU A 455 -29.02 -19.62 19.48
CA GLU A 455 -28.55 -20.88 20.07
C GLU A 455 -27.25 -21.41 19.40
N THR A 456 -27.15 -21.28 18.11
CA THR A 456 -25.95 -21.69 17.35
C THR A 456 -24.74 -20.82 17.67
N CYS A 457 -24.93 -19.50 17.84
CA CYS A 457 -23.88 -18.57 18.26
C CYS A 457 -23.38 -18.86 19.68
N ARG A 458 -24.24 -19.24 20.63
CA ARG A 458 -23.85 -19.62 22.00
C ARG A 458 -22.96 -20.87 22.03
N ALA A 459 -23.22 -21.85 21.16
CA ALA A 459 -22.44 -23.08 21.07
C ALA A 459 -21.08 -22.85 20.39
N GLN A 460 -21.05 -22.07 19.32
CA GLN A 460 -19.81 -21.76 18.58
C GLN A 460 -18.87 -20.85 19.37
N THR A 461 -19.38 -19.84 20.09
CA THR A 461 -18.56 -18.94 20.91
C THR A 461 -17.87 -19.73 22.04
N ARG A 462 -18.56 -20.69 22.70
CA ARG A 462 -17.96 -21.54 23.73
C ARG A 462 -16.85 -22.47 23.19
N THR A 463 -16.99 -22.95 21.97
CA THR A 463 -16.01 -23.86 21.34
C THR A 463 -14.76 -23.10 20.86
N LEU A 464 -14.92 -21.93 20.26
CA LEU A 464 -13.83 -21.09 19.82
C LEU A 464 -13.05 -20.45 20.97
N PHE A 465 -13.75 -20.09 22.06
CA PHE A 465 -13.11 -19.56 23.26
C PHE A 465 -12.20 -20.60 23.94
N ARG A 466 -12.63 -21.87 23.98
CA ARG A 466 -11.78 -22.98 24.49
C ARG A 466 -10.59 -23.29 23.58
N ALA A 467 -10.70 -23.08 22.26
CA ALA A 467 -9.59 -23.24 21.32
C ALA A 467 -8.58 -22.10 21.42
N ALA A 468 -9.04 -20.85 21.62
CA ALA A 468 -8.18 -19.68 21.77
C ALA A 468 -7.36 -19.72 23.08
N ILE A 469 -7.95 -20.19 24.19
CA ILE A 469 -7.24 -20.35 25.47
C ILE A 469 -6.10 -21.38 25.37
N ARG A 470 -6.25 -22.43 24.55
CA ARG A 470 -5.18 -23.44 24.35
C ARG A 470 -4.04 -22.95 23.45
N ALA A 471 -4.26 -21.96 22.57
CA ALA A 471 -3.25 -21.43 21.67
C ALA A 471 -2.41 -20.29 22.29
N GLY A 472 -2.89 -19.62 23.35
CA GLY A 472 -2.25 -18.47 24.00
C GLY A 472 -1.20 -18.79 25.07
N ALA A 473 -1.09 -20.05 25.50
CA ALA A 473 -0.28 -20.42 26.68
C ALA A 473 1.22 -20.70 26.44
N SER A 474 1.76 -20.41 25.26
CA SER A 474 3.20 -20.59 25.01
C SER A 474 3.80 -19.39 24.28
N ARG A 475 4.28 -18.42 25.02
CA ARG A 475 5.48 -17.59 24.78
C ARG A 475 5.42 -16.27 25.54
N ALA A 476 5.95 -16.27 26.74
CA ALA A 476 6.45 -15.09 27.42
C ALA A 476 7.87 -15.40 27.91
N ALA A 477 8.90 -14.80 27.33
CA ALA A 477 10.23 -14.67 27.95
C ALA A 477 11.05 -13.57 27.29
N ALA A 478 11.41 -12.57 28.11
CA ALA A 478 12.66 -11.78 28.18
C ALA A 478 12.96 -10.70 27.15
N ALA A 479 12.88 -9.46 27.62
CA ALA A 479 13.58 -8.30 27.06
C ALA A 479 14.84 -7.98 27.90
N PRO A 480 15.93 -7.47 27.33
CA PRO A 480 17.00 -6.81 28.07
C PRO A 480 16.98 -5.28 27.99
N LYS A 481 17.45 -4.68 29.08
CA LYS A 481 17.49 -3.23 29.37
C LYS A 481 18.76 -2.54 28.84
N ASN A 482 18.65 -1.20 28.68
CA ASN A 482 19.65 -0.14 28.72
C ASN A 482 20.41 0.24 27.45
N PHE A 483 20.22 1.52 27.03
CA PHE A 483 21.22 2.61 27.08
C PHE A 483 20.63 3.92 26.55
N LEU A 484 20.75 4.97 27.34
CA LEU A 484 20.47 6.38 26.98
C LEU A 484 21.79 7.13 26.78
N PRO A 485 21.86 8.15 25.93
CA PRO A 485 22.65 9.33 26.15
C PRO A 485 21.89 10.67 25.97
N PRO A 486 22.50 11.84 26.31
CA PRO A 486 21.80 12.94 26.97
C PRO A 486 21.28 14.08 26.08
N ALA A 487 20.39 14.88 26.69
CA ALA A 487 19.64 15.99 26.14
C ALA A 487 20.47 17.22 25.75
N ARG A 488 20.02 17.95 24.71
CA ARG A 488 20.26 19.39 24.52
C ARG A 488 18.97 20.14 24.24
N ALA A 489 18.91 21.35 24.79
CA ALA A 489 17.75 22.20 25.02
C ALA A 489 17.15 22.89 23.74
N PRO A 490 15.92 23.46 23.82
CA PRO A 490 15.11 23.85 22.69
C PRO A 490 15.22 25.33 22.32
N MET A 491 14.99 25.62 21.01
CA MET A 491 14.69 26.98 20.54
C MET A 491 13.20 27.09 20.19
N SER A 492 12.58 28.11 20.75
CA SER A 492 11.17 28.47 20.56
C SER A 492 10.96 29.34 19.33
N MET A 493 9.87 29.14 18.62
CA MET A 493 9.32 30.11 17.65
C MET A 493 7.84 30.41 17.94
N PRO A 494 7.39 31.66 17.69
CA PRO A 494 6.13 32.17 18.23
C PRO A 494 4.91 31.88 17.38
N VAL A 495 3.84 31.50 18.03
CA VAL A 495 2.48 31.37 17.47
C VAL A 495 1.83 32.75 17.39
N ARG A 496 1.33 33.16 16.23
CA ARG A 496 0.49 34.36 16.05
C ARG A 496 -1.00 33.99 16.17
N TYR A 497 -1.62 34.58 17.17
CA TYR A 497 -3.09 34.60 17.32
C TYR A 497 -3.73 35.57 16.32
N PHE A 498 -4.82 35.16 15.66
CA PHE A 498 -5.72 36.07 14.96
C PHE A 498 -6.97 36.33 15.80
N SER A 499 -7.22 37.61 16.06
CA SER A 499 -8.37 38.13 16.76
C SER A 499 -9.60 38.28 15.85
N LYS A 500 -10.78 38.08 16.45
CA LYS A 500 -12.09 38.30 15.84
C LYS A 500 -12.33 39.79 15.55
N THR A 501 -12.75 40.12 14.35
CA THR A 501 -13.57 41.30 14.10
C THR A 501 -14.66 41.01 13.07
N SER A 502 -15.85 41.44 13.42
CA SER A 502 -17.11 41.30 12.74
C SER A 502 -17.23 42.25 11.54
N SER A 503 -17.71 41.75 10.40
CA SER A 503 -18.33 42.58 9.36
C SER A 503 -19.45 41.80 8.68
N ARG A 504 -20.69 42.28 8.89
CA ARG A 504 -21.91 41.84 8.22
C ARG A 504 -22.04 42.50 6.84
N ASN A 505 -22.57 41.72 5.89
CA ASN A 505 -23.18 42.14 4.61
C ASN A 505 -22.25 42.43 3.45
N LEU A 506 -21.95 41.37 2.68
CA LEU A 506 -21.95 41.34 1.19
C LEU A 506 -21.73 39.89 0.73
N LEU A 507 -22.61 39.37 -0.13
CA LEU A 507 -22.50 38.07 -0.82
C LEU A 507 -23.65 37.08 -0.53
N LYS A 508 -24.81 37.38 -1.07
CA LYS A 508 -25.87 36.40 -1.34
C LYS A 508 -25.68 35.72 -2.72
N GLY A 509 -24.51 35.18 -2.98
CA GLY A 509 -24.22 34.49 -4.25
C GLY A 509 -23.03 33.54 -4.21
N LEU A 510 -22.24 33.56 -3.14
CA LEU A 510 -21.06 32.69 -2.98
C LEU A 510 -21.15 31.78 -1.72
N SER A 511 -22.35 31.61 -1.16
CA SER A 511 -22.52 31.10 0.22
C SER A 511 -22.60 29.58 0.35
N SER A 512 -22.71 28.79 -0.71
CA SER A 512 -22.84 27.33 -0.55
C SER A 512 -21.50 26.61 -0.49
N ALA A 513 -20.54 26.97 -1.32
CA ALA A 513 -19.24 26.28 -1.39
C ALA A 513 -18.29 26.60 -0.20
N VAL A 514 -18.41 27.78 0.43
CA VAL A 514 -17.59 28.18 1.59
C VAL A 514 -18.17 27.73 2.92
N SER A 515 -19.48 27.46 2.99
CA SER A 515 -20.17 27.02 4.24
C SER A 515 -20.06 25.52 4.51
N GLU A 516 -19.87 24.68 3.49
CA GLU A 516 -19.85 23.23 3.61
C GLU A 516 -18.68 22.69 4.47
N PRO A 517 -17.41 23.09 4.27
CA PRO A 517 -16.30 22.63 5.11
C PRO A 517 -16.47 22.97 6.60
N TYR A 518 -17.01 24.14 6.93
CA TYR A 518 -17.29 24.55 8.31
C TYR A 518 -18.46 23.78 8.93
N ARG A 519 -19.46 23.41 8.12
CA ARG A 519 -20.58 22.57 8.55
C ARG A 519 -20.11 21.15 8.88
N VAL A 520 -19.25 20.57 8.04
CA VAL A 520 -18.67 19.25 8.26
C VAL A 520 -17.79 19.24 9.52
N LEU A 521 -16.92 20.24 9.68
CA LEU A 521 -16.08 20.39 10.86
C LEU A 521 -16.91 20.45 12.16
N GLY A 522 -17.94 21.27 12.22
CA GLY A 522 -18.82 21.36 13.39
C GLY A 522 -19.64 20.11 13.67
N ALA A 523 -20.09 19.41 12.61
CA ALA A 523 -20.83 18.16 12.73
C ALA A 523 -19.94 17.02 13.23
N THR A 524 -18.73 16.89 12.70
CA THR A 524 -17.76 15.85 13.11
C THR A 524 -17.21 16.12 14.50
N GLU A 525 -17.04 17.39 14.91
CA GLU A 525 -16.68 17.75 16.30
C GLU A 525 -17.78 17.32 17.29
N GLN A 526 -19.05 17.55 16.94
CA GLN A 526 -20.19 17.12 17.77
C GLN A 526 -20.24 15.59 17.90
N LEU A 527 -20.02 14.86 16.79
CA LEU A 527 -19.96 13.40 16.79
C LEU A 527 -18.78 12.89 17.63
N PHE A 528 -17.60 13.48 17.46
CA PHE A 528 -16.44 13.11 18.22
C PHE A 528 -16.62 13.33 19.72
N LYS A 529 -17.13 14.49 20.14
CA LYS A 529 -17.46 14.75 21.55
C LYS A 529 -18.43 13.74 22.18
N ALA A 530 -19.32 13.17 21.36
CA ALA A 530 -20.24 12.14 21.83
C ALA A 530 -19.53 10.77 21.97
N THR A 531 -18.60 10.43 21.07
CA THR A 531 -17.88 9.16 21.10
C THR A 531 -16.81 9.09 22.18
N SER A 532 -16.18 10.22 22.52
CA SER A 532 -15.07 10.28 23.48
C SER A 532 -15.50 10.31 24.95
N LYS A 533 -16.80 10.46 25.21
CA LYS A 533 -17.32 10.59 26.58
C LYS A 533 -17.45 9.26 27.34
N ALA A 534 -17.68 8.16 26.64
CA ALA A 534 -18.08 6.89 27.26
C ALA A 534 -17.05 6.32 28.25
N ALA A 535 -15.76 6.60 28.04
CA ALA A 535 -14.68 6.21 28.95
C ALA A 535 -13.76 7.40 29.30
N ASP A 536 -14.31 8.62 29.35
CA ASP A 536 -13.51 9.82 29.60
C ASP A 536 -13.02 9.86 31.06
N TYR A 537 -11.78 10.29 31.23
CA TYR A 537 -11.07 10.30 32.50
C TYR A 537 -10.14 11.52 32.60
N HIS A 538 -9.65 11.82 33.80
CA HIS A 538 -8.57 12.77 34.01
C HIS A 538 -7.70 12.37 35.20
N ILE A 539 -6.47 12.86 35.24
CA ILE A 539 -5.53 12.72 36.35
C ILE A 539 -5.35 14.12 36.96
N THR A 540 -5.55 14.25 38.27
CA THR A 540 -5.52 15.55 38.95
C THR A 540 -4.08 16.08 39.10
N GLU A 541 -3.92 17.39 39.08
CA GLU A 541 -2.61 18.01 39.33
C GLU A 541 -2.07 17.74 40.77
N ALA A 542 -2.95 17.49 41.73
CA ALA A 542 -2.57 17.16 43.09
C ALA A 542 -1.88 15.79 43.15
N GLU A 543 -2.47 14.77 42.55
CA GLU A 543 -1.90 13.41 42.49
C GLU A 543 -0.54 13.39 41.78
N ARG A 544 -0.37 14.23 40.76
CA ARG A 544 0.92 14.36 40.07
C ARG A 544 2.00 15.03 40.90
N LYS A 545 1.63 16.05 41.69
CA LYS A 545 2.56 16.72 42.60
C LYS A 545 3.01 15.84 43.77
N ASP A 546 2.10 14.98 44.24
CA ASP A 546 2.33 14.10 45.39
C ASP A 546 2.87 12.72 44.96
N GLU A 547 3.16 12.51 43.65
CA GLU A 547 3.59 11.24 43.06
C GLU A 547 2.68 10.04 43.44
N SER A 548 1.39 10.33 43.65
CA SER A 548 0.40 9.35 44.13
C SER A 548 -0.47 8.74 43.03
N VAL A 549 -0.14 8.96 41.73
CA VAL A 549 -0.88 8.40 40.61
C VAL A 549 -0.80 6.87 40.65
N GLN A 550 -1.95 6.23 40.68
CA GLN A 550 -2.03 4.76 40.67
C GLN A 550 -1.62 4.20 39.30
N LEU A 551 -1.00 3.02 39.28
CA LEU A 551 -0.65 2.30 38.09
C LEU A 551 -1.50 1.03 37.99
N ALA A 552 -1.99 0.74 36.78
CA ALA A 552 -2.61 -0.55 36.45
C ALA A 552 -1.56 -1.67 36.37
N GLU A 553 -1.99 -2.93 36.29
CA GLU A 553 -1.09 -4.08 36.23
C GLU A 553 -0.12 -4.05 35.03
N ASP A 554 -0.49 -3.41 33.94
CA ASP A 554 0.33 -3.20 32.73
C ASP A 554 1.23 -1.97 32.81
N GLY A 555 1.20 -1.24 33.94
CA GLY A 555 2.01 -0.04 34.18
C GLY A 555 1.44 1.25 33.59
N GLU A 556 0.19 1.24 33.08
CA GLU A 556 -0.49 2.46 32.66
C GLU A 556 -0.98 3.28 33.89
N GLU A 557 -0.92 4.59 33.78
CA GLU A 557 -1.45 5.49 34.79
C GLU A 557 -2.97 5.44 34.83
N VAL A 558 -3.54 5.24 36.03
CA VAL A 558 -4.98 5.19 36.28
C VAL A 558 -5.46 6.54 36.77
N GLY A 559 -6.43 7.12 36.09
CA GLY A 559 -7.07 8.38 36.47
C GLY A 559 -8.43 8.17 37.13
N HIS A 560 -9.20 9.25 37.18
CA HIS A 560 -10.58 9.26 37.69
C HIS A 560 -11.55 9.28 36.51
N SER A 561 -12.48 8.32 36.47
CA SER A 561 -13.54 8.27 35.46
C SER A 561 -14.45 9.51 35.61
N LEU A 562 -14.74 10.18 34.50
CA LEU A 562 -15.66 11.33 34.45
C LEU A 562 -17.11 10.92 34.19
N ASN A 563 -17.36 9.69 33.78
CA ASN A 563 -18.68 9.15 33.46
C ASN A 563 -18.85 7.74 34.05
N ALA A 564 -20.09 7.20 34.00
CA ALA A 564 -20.31 5.81 34.37
C ALA A 564 -19.52 4.88 33.44
N ASP A 565 -18.77 3.95 34.02
CA ASP A 565 -17.98 2.99 33.26
C ASP A 565 -18.88 1.93 32.65
N GLU A 566 -19.22 2.10 31.38
CA GLU A 566 -20.10 1.16 30.64
C GLU A 566 -19.43 -0.20 30.37
N PHE A 567 -18.11 -0.31 30.49
CA PHE A 567 -17.35 -1.49 30.12
C PHE A 567 -16.63 -2.15 31.30
N ASN A 568 -16.72 -1.57 32.49
CA ASN A 568 -16.01 -1.99 33.71
C ASN A 568 -14.50 -2.17 33.49
N LEU A 569 -13.88 -1.18 32.85
CA LEU A 569 -12.45 -1.14 32.53
C LEU A 569 -11.75 -0.04 33.33
N PRO A 570 -10.46 -0.20 33.70
CA PRO A 570 -9.74 0.84 34.44
C PRO A 570 -9.65 2.14 33.62
N PRO A 571 -9.85 3.31 34.23
CA PRO A 571 -9.82 4.60 33.52
C PRO A 571 -8.39 5.01 33.16
N THR A 572 -7.85 4.41 32.11
CA THR A 572 -6.53 4.65 31.55
C THR A 572 -6.61 5.30 30.16
N PHE A 573 -5.50 5.80 29.67
CA PHE A 573 -5.39 6.31 28.29
C PHE A 573 -5.75 5.23 27.25
N SER A 574 -5.28 4.03 27.46
CA SER A 574 -5.56 2.89 26.57
C SER A 574 -7.05 2.56 26.52
N THR A 575 -7.70 2.46 27.69
CA THR A 575 -9.16 2.22 27.78
C THR A 575 -9.93 3.33 27.05
N TRP A 576 -9.66 4.59 27.37
CA TRP A 576 -10.32 5.72 26.73
C TRP A 576 -10.15 5.68 25.20
N SER A 577 -8.93 5.45 24.72
CA SER A 577 -8.65 5.45 23.29
C SER A 577 -9.35 4.30 22.57
N HIS A 578 -9.36 3.10 23.14
CA HIS A 578 -9.99 1.91 22.52
C HIS A 578 -11.53 1.99 22.52
N VAL A 579 -12.14 2.47 23.62
CA VAL A 579 -13.59 2.70 23.69
C VAL A 579 -14.00 3.81 22.71
N THR A 580 -13.24 4.89 22.63
CA THR A 580 -13.47 5.97 21.65
C THR A 580 -13.37 5.43 20.22
N MET A 581 -12.34 4.64 19.90
CA MET A 581 -12.18 4.02 18.58
C MET A 581 -13.33 3.06 18.24
N LEU A 582 -13.87 2.31 19.20
CA LEU A 582 -15.05 1.46 19.01
C LEU A 582 -16.27 2.29 18.59
N HIS A 583 -16.57 3.36 19.30
CA HIS A 583 -17.68 4.27 18.97
C HIS A 583 -17.45 4.97 17.63
N MET A 584 -16.25 5.46 17.37
CA MET A 584 -15.86 6.06 16.09
C MET A 584 -16.02 5.08 14.92
N TYR A 585 -15.73 3.78 15.15
CA TYR A 585 -15.94 2.76 14.12
C TYR A 585 -17.41 2.70 13.68
N LEU A 586 -18.36 2.72 14.61
CA LEU A 586 -19.80 2.67 14.28
C LEU A 586 -20.23 3.91 13.46
N ILE A 587 -19.75 5.09 13.84
CA ILE A 587 -20.00 6.33 13.09
C ILE A 587 -19.34 6.25 11.71
N ASN A 588 -18.09 5.80 11.63
CA ASN A 588 -17.37 5.67 10.37
C ASN A 588 -18.04 4.67 9.42
N ALA A 589 -18.56 3.55 9.93
CA ALA A 589 -19.33 2.60 9.14
C ALA A 589 -20.59 3.27 8.52
N ARG A 590 -21.25 4.17 9.27
CA ARG A 590 -22.41 4.94 8.76
C ARG A 590 -22.00 6.03 7.77
N ILE A 591 -20.89 6.74 8.03
CA ILE A 591 -20.35 7.78 7.14
C ILE A 591 -19.99 7.19 5.77
N ARG A 592 -19.49 5.96 5.71
CA ARG A 592 -19.19 5.24 4.45
C ARG A 592 -20.42 5.06 3.54
N CYS A 593 -21.64 5.25 4.05
CA CYS A 593 -22.88 5.24 3.27
C CYS A 593 -23.24 6.60 2.65
N PHE A 594 -22.46 7.65 2.92
CA PHE A 594 -22.63 8.96 2.30
C PHE A 594 -22.18 8.94 0.83
N ASP A 595 -22.57 9.98 0.09
CA ASP A 595 -22.08 10.16 -1.28
C ASP A 595 -20.55 10.23 -1.31
N ARG A 596 -19.94 9.72 -2.39
CA ARG A 596 -18.49 9.53 -2.52
C ARG A 596 -17.68 10.81 -2.26
N ASP A 597 -18.22 11.95 -2.71
CA ASP A 597 -17.54 13.26 -2.58
C ASP A 597 -17.59 13.83 -1.15
N VAL A 598 -18.49 13.31 -0.32
CA VAL A 598 -18.74 13.82 1.03
C VAL A 598 -18.07 12.97 2.11
N PHE A 599 -18.08 11.62 1.96
CA PHE A 599 -17.67 10.73 3.04
C PHE A 599 -16.19 10.87 3.42
N HIS A 600 -15.29 11.08 2.46
CA HIS A 600 -13.85 11.24 2.74
C HIS A 600 -13.55 12.43 3.65
N ASN A 601 -14.21 13.56 3.41
CA ASN A 601 -14.04 14.75 4.25
C ASN A 601 -14.56 14.52 5.68
N TRP A 602 -15.73 13.88 5.83
CA TRP A 602 -16.28 13.52 7.14
C TRP A 602 -15.39 12.54 7.90
N GLN A 603 -14.89 11.53 7.23
CA GLN A 603 -13.98 10.54 7.81
C GLN A 603 -12.67 11.17 8.25
N HIS A 604 -12.06 12.03 7.43
CA HIS A 604 -10.82 12.73 7.73
C HIS A 604 -10.99 13.63 8.96
N GLN A 605 -11.99 14.50 8.96
CA GLN A 605 -12.25 15.42 10.07
C GLN A 605 -12.55 14.69 11.39
N LEU A 606 -13.33 13.60 11.35
CA LEU A 606 -13.59 12.79 12.55
C LEU A 606 -12.31 12.16 13.11
N THR A 607 -11.43 11.68 12.23
CA THR A 607 -10.14 11.09 12.61
C THR A 607 -9.20 12.16 13.17
N ASP A 608 -9.15 13.35 12.60
CA ASP A 608 -8.31 14.45 13.07
C ASP A 608 -8.70 14.90 14.48
N HIS A 609 -10.01 14.99 14.79
CA HIS A 609 -10.47 15.30 16.13
C HIS A 609 -9.97 14.29 17.17
N PHE A 610 -9.95 12.99 16.82
CA PHE A 610 -9.46 11.95 17.69
C PHE A 610 -7.95 12.10 17.98
N PHE A 611 -7.14 12.26 16.94
CA PHE A 611 -5.69 12.39 17.12
C PHE A 611 -5.30 13.67 17.85
N PHE A 612 -6.03 14.76 17.63
CA PHE A 612 -5.85 15.99 18.36
C PHE A 612 -6.13 15.82 19.88
N GLU A 613 -7.22 15.11 20.24
CA GLU A 613 -7.53 14.87 21.64
C GLU A 613 -6.57 13.85 22.28
N CYS A 614 -6.09 12.83 21.53
CA CYS A 614 -5.01 11.95 21.98
C CYS A 614 -3.75 12.75 22.34
N GLU A 615 -3.29 13.65 21.46
CA GLU A 615 -2.11 14.48 21.73
C GLU A 615 -2.31 15.39 22.94
N LYS A 616 -3.50 15.96 23.07
CA LYS A 616 -3.87 16.84 24.19
C LYS A 616 -3.87 16.07 25.53
N LYS A 617 -4.49 14.88 25.60
CA LYS A 617 -4.50 14.03 26.81
C LYS A 617 -3.08 13.59 27.20
N MET A 618 -2.26 13.16 26.26
CA MET A 618 -0.85 12.83 26.51
C MET A 618 -0.08 14.02 27.09
N HIS A 619 -0.38 15.24 26.64
CA HIS A 619 0.31 16.43 27.12
C HIS A 619 -0.21 16.90 28.48
N ILE A 620 -1.52 16.93 28.69
CA ILE A 620 -2.17 17.48 29.88
C ILE A 620 -2.25 16.44 30.98
N ASP A 621 -2.90 15.30 30.72
CA ASP A 621 -3.18 14.28 31.75
C ASP A 621 -1.93 13.46 32.09
N HIS A 622 -1.07 13.14 31.10
CA HIS A 622 0.13 12.32 31.29
C HIS A 622 1.45 13.11 31.31
N GLN A 623 1.40 14.44 31.21
CA GLN A 623 2.55 15.36 31.23
C GLN A 623 3.70 14.97 30.27
N ILE A 624 3.39 14.32 29.14
CA ILE A 624 4.38 13.99 28.13
C ILE A 624 4.73 15.25 27.35
N THR A 625 5.74 15.99 27.82
CA THR A 625 6.17 17.28 27.24
C THR A 625 6.92 17.12 25.92
N SER A 626 7.59 15.97 25.68
CA SER A 626 8.34 15.70 24.46
C SER A 626 7.42 15.51 23.25
N SER A 627 7.45 16.46 22.30
CA SER A 627 6.69 16.37 21.04
C SER A 627 7.07 15.14 20.22
N ALA A 628 8.36 14.79 20.18
CA ALA A 628 8.83 13.60 19.44
C ALA A 628 8.26 12.30 20.03
N LEU A 629 8.14 12.22 21.36
CA LEU A 629 7.57 11.04 22.03
C LEU A 629 6.06 10.95 21.78
N ARG A 630 5.32 12.07 21.89
CA ARG A 630 3.88 12.10 21.54
C ARG A 630 3.64 11.67 20.09
N GLN A 631 4.44 12.17 19.13
CA GLN A 631 4.32 11.79 17.72
C GLN A 631 4.59 10.29 17.48
N ARG A 632 5.47 9.67 18.26
CA ARG A 632 5.70 8.21 18.22
C ARG A 632 4.45 7.47 18.69
N TYR A 633 3.88 7.84 19.84
CA TYR A 633 2.66 7.22 20.33
C TYR A 633 1.46 7.42 19.40
N LEU A 634 1.31 8.61 18.79
CA LEU A 634 0.26 8.86 17.80
C LEU A 634 0.38 7.95 16.57
N LYS A 635 1.60 7.63 16.13
CA LYS A 635 1.80 6.64 15.05
C LYS A 635 1.34 5.24 15.46
N ASP A 636 1.64 4.84 16.68
CA ASP A 636 1.24 3.52 17.19
C ASP A 636 -0.29 3.44 17.31
N ILE A 637 -0.95 4.49 17.81
CA ILE A 637 -2.42 4.61 17.86
C ILE A 637 -3.03 4.59 16.44
N PHE A 638 -2.39 5.22 15.47
CA PHE A 638 -2.85 5.19 14.08
C PHE A 638 -2.83 3.78 13.48
N VAL A 639 -1.77 3.01 13.76
CA VAL A 639 -1.68 1.61 13.34
C VAL A 639 -2.77 0.77 14.02
N GLN A 640 -3.02 0.99 15.32
CA GLN A 640 -4.09 0.33 16.06
C GLN A 640 -5.48 0.67 15.48
N TRP A 641 -5.75 1.95 15.20
CA TRP A 641 -6.99 2.39 14.55
C TRP A 641 -7.24 1.69 13.22
N ARG A 642 -6.24 1.61 12.34
CA ARG A 642 -6.35 0.90 11.06
C ARG A 642 -6.58 -0.60 11.25
N GLY A 643 -5.90 -1.22 12.18
CA GLY A 643 -6.06 -2.63 12.53
C GLY A 643 -7.47 -2.94 13.06
N LEU A 644 -8.00 -2.06 13.90
CA LEU A 644 -9.34 -2.15 14.47
C LEU A 644 -10.44 -2.04 13.39
N LEU A 645 -10.31 -1.07 12.47
CA LEU A 645 -11.25 -0.94 11.35
C LEU A 645 -11.35 -2.25 10.54
N LEU A 646 -10.22 -2.85 10.19
CA LEU A 646 -10.18 -4.11 9.44
C LEU A 646 -10.77 -5.27 10.23
N ALA A 647 -10.44 -5.37 11.53
CA ALA A 647 -10.90 -6.48 12.38
C ALA A 647 -12.43 -6.43 12.60
N TYR A 648 -12.99 -5.23 12.77
CA TYR A 648 -14.44 -5.08 12.95
C TYR A 648 -15.19 -5.24 11.62
N ASP A 649 -14.66 -4.75 10.50
CA ASP A 649 -15.22 -5.00 9.16
C ASP A 649 -15.26 -6.51 8.86
N GLU A 650 -14.17 -7.22 9.15
CA GLU A 650 -14.11 -8.68 9.03
C GLU A 650 -15.15 -9.37 9.91
N GLY A 651 -15.30 -8.93 11.15
CA GLY A 651 -16.28 -9.46 12.10
C GLY A 651 -17.72 -9.20 11.67
N LEU A 652 -18.04 -8.01 11.19
CA LEU A 652 -19.38 -7.69 10.67
C LEU A 652 -19.75 -8.56 9.46
N PHE A 653 -18.78 -8.87 8.60
CA PHE A 653 -19.00 -9.69 7.41
C PHE A 653 -19.02 -11.21 7.70
N LYS A 654 -18.11 -11.70 8.56
CA LYS A 654 -17.92 -13.13 8.84
C LYS A 654 -18.77 -13.66 10.00
N GLY A 655 -19.41 -12.80 10.78
CA GLY A 655 -20.34 -13.17 11.85
C GLY A 655 -19.87 -12.83 13.26
N ASP A 656 -20.79 -12.94 14.21
CA ASP A 656 -20.66 -12.43 15.58
C ASP A 656 -19.51 -13.05 16.39
N ALA A 657 -19.16 -14.29 16.14
CA ALA A 657 -18.03 -14.93 16.80
C ALA A 657 -16.68 -14.28 16.42
N ILE A 658 -16.52 -13.88 15.16
CA ILE A 658 -15.34 -13.18 14.68
C ILE A 658 -15.33 -11.74 15.21
N LEU A 659 -16.50 -11.08 15.23
CA LEU A 659 -16.65 -9.73 15.79
C LEU A 659 -16.35 -9.73 17.30
N ALA A 660 -16.84 -10.71 18.06
CA ALA A 660 -16.54 -10.88 19.47
C ALA A 660 -15.04 -11.10 19.73
N SER A 661 -14.38 -11.92 18.90
CA SER A 661 -12.92 -12.09 18.95
C SER A 661 -12.16 -10.79 18.64
N ALA A 662 -12.66 -9.97 17.73
CA ALA A 662 -12.08 -8.66 17.42
C ALA A 662 -12.26 -7.68 18.60
N VAL A 663 -13.45 -7.66 19.24
CA VAL A 663 -13.70 -6.85 20.45
C VAL A 663 -12.79 -7.30 21.60
N TRP A 664 -12.67 -8.60 21.85
CA TRP A 664 -11.81 -9.14 22.88
C TRP A 664 -10.35 -8.71 22.73
N ARG A 665 -9.80 -8.79 21.52
CA ARG A 665 -8.41 -8.39 21.25
C ARG A 665 -8.18 -6.89 21.34
N ASN A 666 -9.11 -6.08 20.83
CA ASN A 666 -8.90 -4.64 20.70
C ASN A 666 -9.38 -3.85 21.90
N LEU A 667 -10.45 -4.27 22.60
CA LEU A 667 -10.97 -3.55 23.76
C LEU A 667 -10.40 -4.10 25.07
N PHE A 668 -10.31 -5.42 25.20
CA PHE A 668 -9.86 -6.09 26.43
C PHE A 668 -8.42 -6.60 26.35
N LYS A 669 -7.63 -6.14 25.38
CA LYS A 669 -6.21 -6.49 25.18
C LYS A 669 -5.95 -8.03 25.16
N GLY A 670 -6.98 -8.84 24.88
CA GLY A 670 -6.89 -10.30 24.90
C GLY A 670 -6.85 -10.94 26.30
N SER A 671 -7.28 -10.22 27.34
CA SER A 671 -7.32 -10.75 28.71
C SER A 671 -8.12 -12.05 28.82
N PRO A 672 -7.62 -13.09 29.51
CA PRO A 672 -8.33 -14.34 29.72
C PRO A 672 -9.51 -14.22 30.70
N ASP A 673 -9.54 -13.17 31.52
CA ASP A 673 -10.51 -13.00 32.62
C ASP A 673 -11.82 -12.33 32.17
N VAL A 674 -11.93 -11.97 30.89
CA VAL A 674 -13.13 -11.33 30.32
C VAL A 674 -14.31 -12.29 30.32
N ASP A 675 -15.44 -11.87 30.92
CA ASP A 675 -16.69 -12.61 30.85
C ASP A 675 -17.17 -12.71 29.38
N PRO A 676 -17.35 -13.94 28.82
CA PRO A 676 -17.85 -14.10 27.47
C PRO A 676 -19.20 -13.42 27.19
N ARG A 677 -20.03 -13.23 28.23
CA ARG A 677 -21.32 -12.54 28.11
C ARG A 677 -21.14 -11.06 27.80
N ALA A 678 -20.07 -10.42 28.34
CA ALA A 678 -19.72 -9.04 28.02
C ALA A 678 -19.45 -8.88 26.51
N LEU A 679 -18.71 -9.82 25.91
CA LEU A 679 -18.44 -9.80 24.47
C LEU A 679 -19.73 -9.95 23.65
N VAL A 680 -20.65 -10.81 24.08
CA VAL A 680 -21.96 -10.99 23.41
C VAL A 680 -22.80 -9.70 23.52
N ALA A 681 -22.83 -9.09 24.71
CA ALA A 681 -23.54 -7.84 24.95
C ALA A 681 -22.99 -6.69 24.06
N ILE A 682 -21.67 -6.54 24.01
CA ILE A 682 -21.03 -5.51 23.17
C ILE A 682 -21.32 -5.75 21.69
N VAL A 683 -21.23 -6.96 21.19
CA VAL A 683 -21.55 -7.30 19.79
C VAL A 683 -23.02 -7.00 19.48
N GLY A 684 -23.93 -7.36 20.39
CA GLY A 684 -25.37 -7.04 20.28
C GLY A 684 -25.62 -5.53 20.23
N TRP A 685 -24.96 -4.79 21.11
CA TRP A 685 -25.00 -3.32 21.13
C TRP A 685 -24.44 -2.72 19.84
N MET A 686 -23.29 -3.20 19.33
CA MET A 686 -22.71 -2.73 18.06
C MET A 686 -23.69 -2.92 16.91
N ARG A 687 -24.27 -4.11 16.75
CA ARG A 687 -25.24 -4.40 15.67
C ARG A 687 -26.52 -3.57 15.77
N SER A 688 -27.06 -3.44 16.98
CA SER A 688 -28.25 -2.60 17.22
C SER A 688 -27.96 -1.13 16.91
N SER A 689 -26.79 -0.63 17.31
CA SER A 689 -26.36 0.74 17.04
C SER A 689 -26.19 0.99 15.55
N LEU A 690 -25.54 0.08 14.81
CA LEU A 690 -25.38 0.18 13.35
C LEU A 690 -26.75 0.20 12.62
N MET A 691 -27.66 -0.70 12.97
CA MET A 691 -28.99 -0.73 12.38
C MET A 691 -29.77 0.57 12.61
N ARG A 692 -29.66 1.17 13.80
CA ARG A 692 -30.29 2.46 14.11
C ARG A 692 -29.61 3.63 13.40
N LEU A 693 -28.28 3.62 13.31
CA LEU A 693 -27.52 4.64 12.58
C LEU A 693 -27.84 4.62 11.08
N GLU A 694 -28.06 3.43 10.50
CA GLU A 694 -28.45 3.29 9.10
C GLU A 694 -29.80 3.97 8.80
N ALA A 695 -30.74 3.94 9.74
CA ALA A 695 -32.04 4.57 9.61
C ALA A 695 -32.01 6.12 9.73
N VAL A 696 -30.87 6.70 10.17
CA VAL A 696 -30.71 8.15 10.35
C VAL A 696 -30.42 8.82 9.01
N ASN A 697 -31.12 9.93 8.72
CA ASN A 697 -30.82 10.77 7.56
C ASN A 697 -29.46 11.46 7.72
N ASP A 698 -28.66 11.59 6.64
CA ASP A 698 -27.32 12.14 6.65
C ASP A 698 -27.20 13.51 7.32
N ASN A 699 -28.15 14.40 7.06
CA ASN A 699 -28.21 15.74 7.67
C ASN A 699 -28.53 15.72 9.18
N MET A 700 -29.05 14.62 9.70
CA MET A 700 -29.43 14.47 11.11
C MET A 700 -28.43 13.61 11.90
N LEU A 701 -27.41 13.07 11.23
CA LEU A 701 -26.47 12.14 11.86
C LEU A 701 -25.80 12.75 13.10
N ALA A 702 -25.27 13.97 13.01
CA ALA A 702 -24.61 14.65 14.12
C ALA A 702 -25.53 14.88 15.33
N ALA A 703 -26.82 15.09 15.10
CA ALA A 703 -27.80 15.32 16.16
C ALA A 703 -28.37 14.03 16.79
N GLN A 704 -28.46 12.94 16.04
CA GLN A 704 -29.11 11.70 16.49
C GLN A 704 -28.13 10.61 16.92
N ALA A 705 -26.94 10.53 16.31
CA ALA A 705 -25.94 9.52 16.66
C ALA A 705 -25.55 9.54 18.15
N PRO A 706 -25.38 10.71 18.83
CA PRO A 706 -25.10 10.75 20.26
C PRO A 706 -26.12 9.99 21.10
N LYS A 707 -27.41 10.09 20.78
CA LYS A 707 -28.50 9.42 21.52
C LYS A 707 -28.53 7.91 21.24
N ILE A 708 -28.12 7.50 20.04
CA ILE A 708 -28.04 6.08 19.66
C ILE A 708 -26.89 5.39 20.39
N LEU A 709 -25.74 6.04 20.45
CA LEU A 709 -24.53 5.51 21.07
C LEU A 709 -24.56 5.55 22.61
N ALA A 710 -25.33 6.45 23.22
CA ALA A 710 -25.47 6.55 24.65
C ALA A 710 -26.38 5.47 25.29
N ARG A 711 -26.80 4.46 24.52
CA ARG A 711 -27.56 3.34 25.10
C ARG A 711 -26.59 2.43 25.86
N PRO A 712 -26.90 2.10 27.13
CA PRO A 712 -26.01 1.31 27.96
C PRO A 712 -25.84 -0.10 27.39
N VAL A 713 -24.62 -0.61 27.41
CA VAL A 713 -24.26 -1.95 26.93
C VAL A 713 -24.94 -3.03 27.78
N GLU A 714 -25.20 -2.74 29.07
CA GLU A 714 -25.91 -3.63 30.02
C GLU A 714 -27.34 -3.99 29.53
N ALA A 715 -27.98 -3.10 28.77
CA ALA A 715 -29.28 -3.42 28.16
C ALA A 715 -29.25 -4.64 27.22
N PHE A 716 -28.06 -5.10 26.81
CA PHE A 716 -27.84 -6.27 25.96
C PHE A 716 -27.29 -7.49 26.71
N TRP A 717 -27.15 -7.37 28.03
CA TRP A 717 -26.64 -8.43 28.89
C TRP A 717 -27.65 -9.57 29.11
N ASP A 718 -28.95 -9.26 29.15
CA ASP A 718 -30.03 -10.22 29.31
C ASP A 718 -30.86 -10.36 28.03
N PRO A 719 -30.89 -11.56 27.39
CA PRO A 719 -31.65 -11.79 26.17
C PRO A 719 -33.17 -11.60 26.30
N GLN A 720 -33.71 -11.57 27.54
CA GLN A 720 -35.14 -11.37 27.76
C GLN A 720 -35.61 -9.91 27.69
N THR A 721 -34.68 -8.94 27.80
CA THR A 721 -34.97 -7.51 27.68
C THR A 721 -35.01 -6.97 26.25
N THR A 722 -34.56 -7.74 25.27
CA THR A 722 -34.57 -7.32 23.85
C THR A 722 -35.96 -7.41 23.18
N GLY A 723 -36.99 -7.88 23.88
CA GLY A 723 -38.37 -8.03 23.39
C GLY A 723 -39.29 -6.83 23.59
N GLN A 724 -38.87 -5.77 24.29
CA GLN A 724 -39.65 -4.54 24.39
C GLN A 724 -39.23 -3.56 23.29
N GLN A 725 -39.91 -3.65 22.14
CA GLN A 725 -39.91 -2.64 21.10
C GLN A 725 -40.55 -1.35 21.66
N GLU A 726 -39.72 -0.34 21.97
CA GLU A 726 -40.23 1.03 21.96
C GLU A 726 -40.35 1.45 20.49
N ASP A 727 -41.59 1.62 20.05
CA ASP A 727 -41.95 2.12 18.72
C ASP A 727 -41.35 3.51 18.48
N VAL A 728 -40.29 3.57 17.70
CA VAL A 728 -39.87 4.81 17.04
C VAL A 728 -40.74 4.94 15.80
N PRO A 729 -41.58 5.99 15.64
CA PRO A 729 -42.41 6.13 14.47
C PRO A 729 -41.56 6.28 13.22
N VAL A 730 -41.48 5.22 12.44
CA VAL A 730 -40.88 5.22 11.12
C VAL A 730 -41.84 5.88 10.17
N ASN A 731 -41.54 7.10 9.76
CA ASN A 731 -42.35 7.83 8.78
C ASN A 731 -42.06 7.26 7.38
N VAL A 732 -42.70 6.16 7.03
CA VAL A 732 -42.58 5.42 5.77
C VAL A 732 -43.24 6.16 4.59
N GLU A 733 -44.05 7.18 4.85
CA GLU A 733 -44.83 7.86 3.79
C GLU A 733 -43.99 8.74 2.83
N ARG A 734 -42.76 9.13 3.18
CA ARG A 734 -41.98 10.03 2.30
C ARG A 734 -41.17 9.32 1.21
N ARG A 735 -40.92 8.01 1.32
CA ARG A 735 -40.20 7.30 0.22
C ARG A 735 -41.05 6.89 -0.95
N GLN A 736 -42.38 6.75 -0.74
CA GLN A 736 -43.31 6.46 -1.85
C GLN A 736 -43.67 7.69 -2.68
N THR A 737 -43.58 8.89 -2.12
CA THR A 737 -43.92 10.14 -2.82
C THR A 737 -42.76 10.64 -3.70
N GLN A 738 -41.50 10.37 -3.36
CA GLN A 738 -40.36 10.75 -4.21
C GLN A 738 -40.14 9.80 -5.40
N ALA A 739 -40.50 8.52 -5.26
CA ALA A 739 -40.49 7.58 -6.38
C ALA A 739 -41.62 7.83 -7.40
N ARG A 740 -42.68 8.51 -7.00
CA ARG A 740 -43.79 8.91 -7.91
C ARG A 740 -43.54 10.24 -8.63
N ALA A 741 -42.68 11.09 -8.14
CA ALA A 741 -42.31 12.37 -8.78
C ALA A 741 -41.26 12.25 -9.85
N ALA A 742 -40.49 11.12 -9.91
CA ALA A 742 -39.45 10.86 -10.89
C ALA A 742 -39.94 10.14 -12.16
N ASN A 743 -41.17 9.59 -12.16
CA ASN A 743 -41.80 9.01 -13.34
C ASN A 743 -42.89 9.93 -13.84
N GLY A 744 -42.53 10.75 -14.84
CA GLY A 744 -43.43 11.67 -15.49
C GLY A 744 -44.64 10.95 -16.09
N ASP A 745 -45.81 11.58 -15.89
CA ASP A 745 -47.13 11.26 -16.42
C ASP A 745 -47.10 10.86 -17.91
N VAL A 746 -47.30 9.58 -18.21
CA VAL A 746 -47.75 9.12 -19.51
C VAL A 746 -49.17 8.57 -19.32
N ARG A 747 -50.18 9.36 -19.71
CA ARG A 747 -51.59 8.89 -19.77
C ARG A 747 -51.70 7.77 -20.79
N PRO A 748 -52.39 6.66 -20.51
CA PRO A 748 -52.68 5.64 -21.51
C PRO A 748 -53.80 6.12 -22.44
N ALA A 749 -53.56 6.05 -23.73
CA ALA A 749 -54.53 6.29 -24.76
C ALA A 749 -55.62 5.20 -24.74
N ALA A 750 -56.85 5.61 -24.95
CA ALA A 750 -58.03 4.78 -24.96
C ALA A 750 -58.01 3.75 -26.11
N THR A 751 -58.27 2.50 -25.79
CA THR A 751 -58.51 1.40 -26.75
C THR A 751 -59.88 1.54 -27.38
N PRO A 752 -60.02 1.39 -28.72
CA PRO A 752 -61.33 1.29 -29.37
C PRO A 752 -61.92 -0.12 -29.22
N LYS A 753 -63.20 -0.21 -28.87
CA LYS A 753 -63.99 -1.44 -28.88
C LYS A 753 -64.15 -1.90 -30.33
N VAL A 754 -63.78 -3.13 -30.61
CA VAL A 754 -64.18 -3.85 -31.87
C VAL A 754 -65.29 -4.79 -31.47
N ALA A 755 -66.44 -4.65 -32.16
CA ALA A 755 -67.62 -5.51 -32.05
C ALA A 755 -67.35 -6.84 -32.81
N VAL A 756 -67.84 -7.89 -32.19
CA VAL A 756 -67.93 -9.24 -32.77
C VAL A 756 -69.10 -9.27 -33.80
N ASN A 757 -68.80 -9.73 -34.95
CA ASN A 757 -69.63 -10.66 -35.70
C ASN A 757 -68.72 -11.69 -36.35
#